data_b594c1edfea46efabb053165464cf638
#
_entry.id   b594c1edfea46efabb053165464cf638
#
_cell.length_a   1.000
_cell.length_b   1.000
_cell.length_c   1.000
_cell.angle_alpha   90.00
_cell.angle_beta   90.00
_cell.angle_gamma   90.00
#
_symmetry.space_group_name_H-M   'P 1'
#
loop_
_entity.id
_entity.type
_entity.pdbx_description
1 polymer ?
#
loop_
_entity_poly.entity_id
_entity_poly.type
_entity_poly.pdbx_seq_one_letter_code
_entity_poly.pdbx_strand_id
1 'polypeptide(L)'
;MKKQLIGFIFCILSASYCPSVLAQQGAAAPFKISTESFVLNGKPYVIRCGELHFARIPKAYWRQRLKMVKAVGLNTVCAYLFWNFHETTPGKFNWQGQADAAEFCKIAQEEGLYVILRPGPYSCAEWEFGGFPWWLLQKKDIKLRTQDPYYLERSRLYLKEVGRVLSPLQITHGGPILMVQVENEYGSYGNDKDYLLKLRDYLKEAKFGVPFFTCDGVVQLKNDVQKDLFAVVNFGSNPEAGFKALREVQPEGPLMCGEYYPGWFDSWGNAHHTGSAERMVKELEYMLQQQASFSIYMIHGGTSFGLWAGANCQPYVPETSSYDYDAPISENGSANAKFYALREMLKKHLQPGEVLPDVPPAIPVQKIAAFNLTSVAPIFAQLGKPILSDTTLNMEDLGQGYGMVAYETTLPAGAKSTLDLGEVHDYAEVYLDQKLIGVLNRMKNEHRINLPALAKNTRLRILVEAMGRVNFGEYMHDRKGLLGEVYRISNTSKLQLKGWKHYTIPLGEGNPAFRYKPIGTAGKLNEPAFYKGTFTPKNKNDFYLDMRWFKKGVVWINGHCLGRYWNIGPTQTMYVPGVWLHAGKNEVVVLDLHRPFAARLQGLEKPILDSLTEVKAISSNHRKAGQQFGNNLSN
;
A
#
# COMPACT_ATOMS: atom_id res chain seq x y z
N MET A 1 -56.40 -74.58 46.51
CA MET A 1 -55.79 -74.03 45.31
C MET A 1 -54.66 -73.05 45.73
N LYS A 2 -53.47 -73.56 45.86
CA LYS A 2 -52.29 -72.82 46.28
C LYS A 2 -51.31 -72.77 45.11
N LYS A 3 -50.92 -71.55 44.62
CA LYS A 3 -49.81 -71.36 43.66
C LYS A 3 -48.56 -70.99 44.44
N GLN A 4 -47.56 -71.81 44.34
CA GLN A 4 -46.23 -71.54 44.83
C GLN A 4 -45.49 -70.60 43.90
N LEU A 5 -44.81 -69.62 44.45
CA LEU A 5 -43.95 -68.67 43.76
C LEU A 5 -42.50 -69.08 44.04
N ILE A 6 -41.78 -69.48 43.01
CA ILE A 6 -40.31 -69.80 43.06
C ILE A 6 -39.56 -68.52 42.75
N GLY A 7 -38.74 -68.07 43.72
CA GLY A 7 -37.88 -66.93 43.55
C GLY A 7 -36.52 -67.36 42.92
N PHE A 8 -36.16 -66.74 41.82
CA PHE A 8 -34.80 -66.86 41.26
C PHE A 8 -33.95 -65.71 41.78
N ILE A 9 -32.87 -66.02 42.48
CA ILE A 9 -31.84 -65.05 42.85
C ILE A 9 -30.87 -64.94 41.72
N PHE A 10 -30.78 -63.75 41.10
CA PHE A 10 -29.77 -63.40 40.11
C PHE A 10 -28.64 -62.67 40.82
N CYS A 11 -27.45 -63.32 40.90
CA CYS A 11 -26.21 -62.68 41.31
C CYS A 11 -25.69 -61.82 40.13
N ILE A 12 -25.76 -60.48 40.26
CA ILE A 12 -25.12 -59.56 39.34
C ILE A 12 -23.66 -59.35 39.77
N LEU A 13 -22.73 -59.92 39.02
CA LEU A 13 -21.32 -59.56 39.07
C LEU A 13 -21.14 -58.19 38.38
N SER A 14 -20.95 -57.16 39.17
CA SER A 14 -20.52 -55.84 38.68
C SER A 14 -19.03 -55.87 38.33
N ALA A 15 -18.71 -56.02 37.05
CA ALA A 15 -17.39 -55.77 36.53
C ALA A 15 -17.17 -54.26 36.50
N SER A 16 -16.31 -53.75 37.37
CA SER A 16 -15.85 -52.37 37.37
C SER A 16 -15.00 -52.12 36.12
N TYR A 17 -15.59 -51.52 35.09
CA TYR A 17 -14.87 -50.96 33.94
C TYR A 17 -14.15 -49.70 34.42
N CYS A 18 -12.85 -49.78 34.61
CA CYS A 18 -11.99 -48.62 34.75
C CYS A 18 -11.72 -48.10 33.33
N PRO A 19 -12.21 -46.89 32.93
CA PRO A 19 -11.80 -46.34 31.67
C PRO A 19 -10.34 -45.93 31.78
N SER A 20 -9.44 -46.67 31.09
CA SER A 20 -8.08 -46.21 30.84
C SER A 20 -8.18 -44.86 30.10
N VAL A 21 -7.85 -43.80 30.81
CA VAL A 21 -7.59 -42.48 30.21
C VAL A 21 -6.36 -42.66 29.34
N LEU A 22 -6.57 -42.97 28.07
CA LEU A 22 -5.55 -42.78 27.04
C LEU A 22 -5.27 -41.29 27.04
N ALA A 23 -4.15 -40.90 27.61
CA ALA A 23 -3.56 -39.59 27.44
C ALA A 23 -3.51 -39.34 25.93
N GLN A 24 -4.38 -38.44 25.45
CA GLN A 24 -4.30 -37.94 24.11
C GLN A 24 -2.92 -37.29 23.96
N GLN A 25 -1.97 -38.03 23.36
CA GLN A 25 -0.73 -37.43 22.87
C GLN A 25 -1.18 -36.28 21.98
N GLY A 26 -0.90 -35.04 22.40
CA GLY A 26 -1.26 -33.86 21.65
C GLY A 26 -0.83 -34.03 20.21
N ALA A 27 -1.76 -33.94 19.28
CA ALA A 27 -1.47 -34.04 17.86
C ALA A 27 -0.35 -33.04 17.53
N ALA A 28 0.71 -33.50 16.89
CA ALA A 28 1.84 -32.67 16.52
C ALA A 28 1.30 -31.48 15.68
N ALA A 29 1.78 -30.27 15.96
CA ALA A 29 1.35 -29.07 15.22
C ALA A 29 1.50 -29.30 13.71
N PRO A 30 0.47 -29.01 12.90
CA PRO A 30 0.47 -29.30 11.47
C PRO A 30 1.57 -28.52 10.71
N PHE A 31 2.02 -27.39 11.25
CA PHE A 31 3.17 -26.63 10.76
C PHE A 31 4.07 -26.22 11.94
N LYS A 32 5.38 -26.40 11.78
CA LYS A 32 6.38 -25.99 12.77
C LYS A 32 7.72 -25.67 12.11
N ILE A 33 8.54 -24.92 12.82
CA ILE A 33 9.94 -24.64 12.48
C ILE A 33 10.80 -25.64 13.27
N SER A 34 11.63 -26.44 12.58
CA SER A 34 12.61 -27.32 13.19
C SER A 34 14.02 -26.70 13.15
N THR A 35 15.01 -27.38 13.68
CA THR A 35 16.43 -26.98 13.61
C THR A 35 17.00 -26.99 12.18
N GLU A 36 16.34 -27.65 11.22
CA GLU A 36 16.85 -27.82 9.87
C GLU A 36 15.90 -27.30 8.79
N SER A 37 14.60 -27.45 9.00
CA SER A 37 13.59 -27.18 7.98
C SER A 37 12.27 -26.67 8.55
N PHE A 38 11.45 -26.05 7.72
CA PHE A 38 10.02 -26.01 7.98
C PHE A 38 9.45 -27.42 7.86
N VAL A 39 8.49 -27.75 8.69
CA VAL A 39 7.83 -29.07 8.70
C VAL A 39 6.34 -28.86 8.55
N LEU A 40 5.76 -29.42 7.51
CA LEU A 40 4.33 -29.39 7.23
C LEU A 40 3.78 -30.82 7.26
N ASN A 41 2.81 -31.09 8.13
CA ASN A 41 2.21 -32.41 8.32
C ASN A 41 3.26 -33.53 8.50
N GLY A 42 4.29 -33.23 9.30
CA GLY A 42 5.38 -34.17 9.63
C GLY A 42 6.45 -34.33 8.57
N LYS A 43 6.39 -33.62 7.43
CA LYS A 43 7.37 -33.71 6.34
C LYS A 43 8.13 -32.39 6.18
N PRO A 44 9.42 -32.40 5.77
CA PRO A 44 10.15 -31.20 5.38
C PRO A 44 9.40 -30.44 4.28
N TYR A 45 9.37 -29.12 4.40
CA TYR A 45 8.60 -28.25 3.50
C TYR A 45 9.40 -27.01 3.11
N VAL A 46 9.51 -26.75 1.81
CA VAL A 46 10.11 -25.54 1.27
C VAL A 46 8.99 -24.57 0.86
N ILE A 47 8.96 -23.42 1.50
CA ILE A 47 8.00 -22.36 1.20
C ILE A 47 8.44 -21.65 -0.09
N ARG A 48 7.65 -21.76 -1.15
CA ARG A 48 7.78 -21.01 -2.39
C ARG A 48 6.65 -19.96 -2.39
N CYS A 49 6.91 -18.81 -1.80
CA CYS A 49 5.92 -17.76 -1.60
C CYS A 49 5.99 -16.68 -2.67
N GLY A 50 4.84 -16.08 -2.97
CA GLY A 50 4.74 -14.86 -3.77
C GLY A 50 3.90 -13.82 -3.05
N GLU A 51 4.36 -12.57 -3.09
CA GLU A 51 3.68 -11.48 -2.43
C GLU A 51 2.77 -10.75 -3.41
N LEU A 52 1.53 -10.57 -2.99
CA LEU A 52 0.55 -9.76 -3.68
C LEU A 52 -0.38 -9.10 -2.66
N HIS A 53 -0.67 -7.82 -2.88
CA HIS A 53 -1.49 -7.05 -1.96
C HIS A 53 -2.95 -7.08 -2.43
N PHE A 54 -3.82 -7.81 -1.73
CA PHE A 54 -5.24 -7.91 -2.11
C PHE A 54 -5.93 -6.53 -2.17
N ALA A 55 -5.45 -5.55 -1.40
CA ALA A 55 -5.93 -4.16 -1.43
C ALA A 55 -5.66 -3.46 -2.78
N ARG A 56 -4.61 -3.89 -3.52
CA ARG A 56 -4.22 -3.39 -4.84
C ARG A 56 -4.88 -4.13 -6.02
N ILE A 57 -5.75 -5.09 -5.73
CA ILE A 57 -6.40 -5.96 -6.72
C ILE A 57 -7.91 -5.89 -6.52
N PRO A 58 -8.74 -5.57 -7.51
CA PRO A 58 -10.19 -5.63 -7.36
C PRO A 58 -10.64 -7.00 -6.84
N LYS A 59 -11.53 -7.04 -5.83
CA LYS A 59 -11.98 -8.29 -5.19
C LYS A 59 -12.39 -9.36 -6.20
N ALA A 60 -13.08 -8.97 -7.27
CA ALA A 60 -13.53 -9.90 -8.32
C ALA A 60 -12.36 -10.60 -9.07
N TYR A 61 -11.14 -10.06 -8.98
CA TYR A 61 -9.96 -10.63 -9.63
C TYR A 61 -9.05 -11.43 -8.68
N TRP A 62 -9.30 -11.47 -7.36
CA TRP A 62 -8.46 -12.19 -6.41
C TRP A 62 -8.24 -13.65 -6.80
N ARG A 63 -9.31 -14.38 -7.13
CA ARG A 63 -9.21 -15.79 -7.53
C ARG A 63 -8.35 -16.00 -8.78
N GLN A 64 -8.48 -15.12 -9.78
CA GLN A 64 -7.67 -15.20 -10.99
C GLN A 64 -6.18 -14.98 -10.67
N ARG A 65 -5.85 -13.99 -9.84
CA ARG A 65 -4.47 -13.74 -9.41
C ARG A 65 -3.89 -14.91 -8.61
N LEU A 66 -4.65 -15.48 -7.69
CA LEU A 66 -4.24 -16.66 -6.91
C LEU A 66 -4.04 -17.89 -7.78
N LYS A 67 -4.89 -18.11 -8.79
CA LYS A 67 -4.67 -19.15 -9.82
C LYS A 67 -3.38 -18.92 -10.60
N MET A 68 -3.05 -17.68 -10.95
CA MET A 68 -1.77 -17.35 -11.59
C MET A 68 -0.58 -17.67 -10.68
N VAL A 69 -0.66 -17.34 -9.39
CA VAL A 69 0.37 -17.69 -8.40
C VAL A 69 0.56 -19.21 -8.29
N LYS A 70 -0.53 -19.98 -8.29
CA LYS A 70 -0.47 -21.45 -8.29
C LYS A 70 0.11 -21.98 -9.60
N ALA A 71 -0.32 -21.41 -10.72
CA ALA A 71 0.13 -21.83 -12.05
C ALA A 71 1.62 -21.56 -12.29
N VAL A 72 2.21 -20.52 -11.71
CA VAL A 72 3.66 -20.29 -11.84
C VAL A 72 4.50 -21.31 -11.06
N GLY A 73 3.92 -21.99 -10.06
CA GLY A 73 4.59 -23.04 -9.28
C GLY A 73 4.85 -22.69 -7.81
N LEU A 74 4.23 -21.61 -7.32
CA LEU A 74 4.29 -21.25 -5.90
C LEU A 74 3.26 -22.06 -5.10
N ASN A 75 3.53 -22.26 -3.82
CA ASN A 75 2.69 -23.01 -2.89
C ASN A 75 2.13 -22.16 -1.75
N THR A 76 2.55 -20.91 -1.66
CA THR A 76 2.20 -19.99 -0.58
C THR A 76 2.04 -18.57 -1.14
N VAL A 77 1.16 -17.79 -0.56
CA VAL A 77 1.05 -16.34 -0.79
C VAL A 77 1.26 -15.56 0.50
N CYS A 78 1.75 -14.35 0.36
CA CYS A 78 1.86 -13.44 1.49
C CYS A 78 0.68 -12.44 1.47
N ALA A 79 -0.07 -12.36 2.55
CA ALA A 79 -1.20 -11.45 2.73
C ALA A 79 -0.78 -10.29 3.64
N TYR A 80 -0.72 -9.07 3.06
CA TYR A 80 -0.47 -7.84 3.80
C TYR A 80 -1.76 -7.20 4.26
N LEU A 81 -1.76 -6.70 5.48
CA LEU A 81 -2.82 -5.84 5.99
C LEU A 81 -2.28 -4.42 6.15
N PHE A 82 -3.02 -3.46 5.66
CA PHE A 82 -2.74 -2.04 5.84
C PHE A 82 -3.73 -1.48 6.87
N TRP A 83 -3.25 -1.08 8.02
CA TRP A 83 -4.12 -0.63 9.11
C TRP A 83 -5.06 0.50 8.68
N ASN A 84 -4.56 1.51 7.94
CA ASN A 84 -5.38 2.60 7.40
C ASN A 84 -6.47 2.16 6.42
N PHE A 85 -6.31 1.01 5.77
CA PHE A 85 -7.31 0.45 4.86
C PHE A 85 -8.48 -0.21 5.61
N HIS A 86 -8.20 -0.72 6.81
CA HIS A 86 -9.19 -1.37 7.66
C HIS A 86 -9.80 -0.43 8.72
N GLU A 87 -9.08 0.60 9.18
CA GLU A 87 -9.53 1.56 10.20
C GLU A 87 -9.32 3.00 9.71
N THR A 88 -10.15 3.44 8.77
CA THR A 88 -10.10 4.82 8.23
C THR A 88 -10.53 5.88 9.24
N THR A 89 -11.33 5.51 10.22
CA THR A 89 -11.81 6.33 11.34
C THR A 89 -11.55 5.57 12.64
N PRO A 90 -11.03 6.22 13.69
CA PRO A 90 -10.71 5.55 14.95
C PRO A 90 -11.84 4.70 15.50
N GLY A 91 -11.59 3.42 15.76
CA GLY A 91 -12.55 2.46 16.30
C GLY A 91 -13.57 1.92 15.30
N LYS A 92 -13.52 2.32 14.02
CA LYS A 92 -14.43 1.81 12.98
C LYS A 92 -13.67 0.95 11.99
N PHE A 93 -13.77 -0.36 12.18
CA PHE A 93 -13.08 -1.34 11.34
C PHE A 93 -13.96 -1.82 10.18
N ASN A 94 -13.37 -1.94 8.99
CA ASN A 94 -13.97 -2.53 7.81
C ASN A 94 -13.26 -3.83 7.42
N TRP A 95 -14.03 -4.93 7.40
CA TRP A 95 -13.60 -6.26 6.97
C TRP A 95 -14.52 -6.82 5.88
N GLN A 96 -15.12 -5.95 5.07
CA GLN A 96 -16.06 -6.32 4.02
C GLN A 96 -15.63 -5.76 2.65
N GLY A 97 -16.22 -6.30 1.60
CA GLY A 97 -15.95 -5.84 0.24
C GLY A 97 -14.48 -5.97 -0.13
N GLN A 98 -13.85 -4.89 -0.56
CA GLN A 98 -12.42 -4.86 -0.92
C GLN A 98 -11.49 -5.08 0.28
N ALA A 99 -11.97 -4.89 1.51
CA ALA A 99 -11.20 -5.07 2.74
C ALA A 99 -11.39 -6.45 3.40
N ASP A 100 -11.99 -7.43 2.71
CA ASP A 100 -12.31 -8.76 3.23
C ASP A 100 -11.09 -9.70 3.17
N ALA A 101 -10.15 -9.49 4.10
CA ALA A 101 -8.92 -10.30 4.19
C ALA A 101 -9.20 -11.78 4.48
N ALA A 102 -10.28 -12.09 5.21
CA ALA A 102 -10.65 -13.47 5.50
C ALA A 102 -11.09 -14.21 4.24
N GLU A 103 -11.87 -13.57 3.38
CA GLU A 103 -12.28 -14.14 2.10
C GLU A 103 -11.08 -14.35 1.18
N PHE A 104 -10.13 -13.39 1.14
CA PHE A 104 -8.89 -13.57 0.38
C PHE A 104 -8.11 -14.81 0.83
N CYS A 105 -7.94 -15.03 2.14
CA CYS A 105 -7.27 -16.21 2.70
C CYS A 105 -8.02 -17.51 2.37
N LYS A 106 -9.36 -17.51 2.41
CA LYS A 106 -10.18 -18.68 2.03
C LYS A 106 -10.03 -19.01 0.55
N ILE A 107 -10.06 -18.01 -0.34
CA ILE A 107 -9.85 -18.21 -1.76
C ILE A 107 -8.44 -18.77 -2.02
N ALA A 108 -7.41 -18.29 -1.30
CA ALA A 108 -6.06 -18.86 -1.38
C ALA A 108 -6.05 -20.34 -1.01
N GLN A 109 -6.73 -20.73 0.07
CA GLN A 109 -6.86 -22.13 0.48
C GLN A 109 -7.60 -22.99 -0.57
N GLU A 110 -8.68 -22.48 -1.13
CA GLU A 110 -9.45 -23.17 -2.19
C GLU A 110 -8.61 -23.40 -3.47
N GLU A 111 -7.70 -22.48 -3.78
CA GLU A 111 -6.75 -22.62 -4.89
C GLU A 111 -5.49 -23.45 -4.52
N GLY A 112 -5.47 -24.06 -3.31
CA GLY A 112 -4.39 -24.91 -2.84
C GLY A 112 -3.11 -24.15 -2.50
N LEU A 113 -3.25 -22.92 -1.97
CA LEU A 113 -2.16 -22.08 -1.50
C LEU A 113 -2.24 -21.91 0.02
N TYR A 114 -1.10 -21.96 0.69
CA TYR A 114 -0.95 -21.51 2.06
C TYR A 114 -0.78 -19.99 2.13
N VAL A 115 -0.86 -19.43 3.35
CA VAL A 115 -0.76 -17.99 3.59
C VAL A 115 0.28 -17.70 4.65
N ILE A 116 1.16 -16.75 4.39
CA ILE A 116 1.94 -16.03 5.39
C ILE A 116 1.21 -14.72 5.65
N LEU A 117 0.89 -14.42 6.92
CA LEU A 117 0.18 -13.20 7.28
C LEU A 117 1.16 -12.13 7.76
N ARG A 118 1.06 -10.93 7.18
CA ARG A 118 1.84 -9.74 7.59
C ARG A 118 0.87 -8.64 8.05
N PRO A 119 0.49 -8.66 9.34
CA PRO A 119 -0.58 -7.78 9.84
C PRO A 119 -0.14 -6.36 10.19
N GLY A 120 1.15 -6.07 10.20
CA GLY A 120 1.69 -4.82 10.71
C GLY A 120 1.89 -4.81 12.23
N PRO A 121 1.65 -3.66 12.93
CA PRO A 121 0.86 -2.49 12.56
C PRO A 121 1.46 -1.57 11.49
N TYR A 122 2.78 -1.62 11.29
CA TYR A 122 3.49 -0.99 10.20
C TYR A 122 3.76 -2.02 9.10
N SER A 123 3.52 -1.66 7.84
CA SER A 123 3.64 -2.58 6.70
C SER A 123 4.58 -2.10 5.59
N CYS A 124 4.99 -0.83 5.57
CA CYS A 124 5.77 -0.22 4.51
C CYS A 124 5.07 -0.31 3.13
N ALA A 125 5.57 -1.16 2.24
CA ALA A 125 4.94 -1.58 0.99
C ALA A 125 4.64 -0.45 0.00
N GLU A 126 5.37 0.65 0.04
CA GLU A 126 5.10 1.85 -0.78
C GLU A 126 3.61 2.26 -0.72
N TRP A 127 3.00 1.93 0.43
CA TRP A 127 1.63 2.27 0.75
C TRP A 127 1.58 3.54 1.59
N GLU A 128 0.57 4.33 1.41
CA GLU A 128 0.37 5.59 2.09
C GLU A 128 0.61 5.47 3.59
N PHE A 129 1.56 6.25 4.13
CA PHE A 129 1.98 6.25 5.54
C PHE A 129 2.47 4.89 6.06
N GLY A 130 2.95 3.99 5.17
CA GLY A 130 3.36 2.64 5.53
C GLY A 130 2.25 1.77 6.13
N GLY A 131 1.00 2.11 5.84
CA GLY A 131 -0.20 1.45 6.36
C GLY A 131 -0.76 2.07 7.63
N PHE A 132 -0.10 3.03 8.25
CA PHE A 132 -0.64 3.72 9.43
C PHE A 132 -1.83 4.61 9.08
N PRO A 133 -2.85 4.70 9.94
CA PRO A 133 -3.92 5.66 9.79
C PRO A 133 -3.43 7.11 10.02
N TRP A 134 -3.79 8.00 9.12
CA TRP A 134 -3.43 9.43 9.18
C TRP A 134 -3.83 10.11 10.50
N TRP A 135 -4.94 9.68 11.12
CA TRP A 135 -5.45 10.25 12.37
C TRP A 135 -4.52 10.01 13.59
N LEU A 136 -3.56 9.09 13.50
CA LEU A 136 -2.50 8.98 14.51
C LEU A 136 -1.71 10.27 14.64
N LEU A 137 -1.49 10.99 13.52
CA LEU A 137 -0.77 12.27 13.49
C LEU A 137 -1.56 13.45 14.10
N GLN A 138 -2.84 13.29 14.43
CA GLN A 138 -3.58 14.29 15.21
C GLN A 138 -3.02 14.44 16.62
N LYS A 139 -2.43 13.40 17.19
CA LYS A 139 -1.65 13.49 18.42
C LYS A 139 -0.27 14.07 18.09
N LYS A 140 -0.03 15.33 18.47
CA LYS A 140 1.14 16.11 18.04
C LYS A 140 2.47 15.53 18.49
N ASP A 141 2.52 14.91 19.66
CA ASP A 141 3.68 14.34 20.34
C ASP A 141 3.77 12.81 20.19
N ILE A 142 3.00 12.20 19.29
CA ILE A 142 3.06 10.74 19.05
C ILE A 142 4.46 10.30 18.63
N LYS A 143 4.92 9.19 19.16
CA LYS A 143 6.15 8.51 18.73
C LYS A 143 5.79 7.17 18.09
N LEU A 144 5.84 7.13 16.76
CA LEU A 144 5.52 5.92 15.99
C LEU A 144 6.59 4.85 16.17
N ARG A 145 6.19 3.57 16.09
CA ARG A 145 7.08 2.40 16.15
C ARG A 145 7.97 2.41 17.42
N THR A 146 7.40 2.83 18.55
CA THR A 146 8.06 2.89 19.86
C THR A 146 7.11 2.41 20.95
N GLN A 147 7.55 2.50 22.20
CA GLN A 147 6.72 2.23 23.38
C GLN A 147 5.83 3.42 23.79
N ASP A 148 5.52 4.37 22.89
CA ASP A 148 4.53 5.42 23.15
C ASP A 148 3.20 4.80 23.58
N PRO A 149 2.64 5.17 24.76
CA PRO A 149 1.46 4.50 25.30
C PRO A 149 0.22 4.59 24.39
N TYR A 150 0.03 5.74 23.72
CA TYR A 150 -1.10 5.92 22.80
C TYR A 150 -0.93 5.06 21.55
N TYR A 151 0.27 5.08 20.96
CA TYR A 151 0.57 4.25 19.79
C TYR A 151 0.41 2.75 20.10
N LEU A 152 0.94 2.27 21.24
CA LEU A 152 0.81 0.87 21.64
C LEU A 152 -0.65 0.46 21.88
N GLU A 153 -1.44 1.30 22.54
CA GLU A 153 -2.85 0.97 22.79
C GLU A 153 -3.64 0.91 21.47
N ARG A 154 -3.41 1.85 20.54
CA ARG A 154 -4.06 1.81 19.22
C ARG A 154 -3.62 0.58 18.41
N SER A 155 -2.34 0.24 18.43
CA SER A 155 -1.80 -0.97 17.79
C SER A 155 -2.41 -2.25 18.38
N ARG A 156 -2.56 -2.32 19.70
CA ARG A 156 -3.18 -3.46 20.40
C ARG A 156 -4.65 -3.65 19.97
N LEU A 157 -5.42 -2.56 19.91
CA LEU A 157 -6.82 -2.60 19.47
C LEU A 157 -6.92 -3.07 18.02
N TYR A 158 -6.07 -2.57 17.13
CA TYR A 158 -6.01 -3.02 15.75
C TYR A 158 -5.65 -4.51 15.64
N LEU A 159 -4.57 -4.96 16.27
CA LEU A 159 -4.14 -6.36 16.22
C LEU A 159 -5.18 -7.31 16.85
N LYS A 160 -5.93 -6.87 17.87
CA LYS A 160 -7.05 -7.61 18.43
C LYS A 160 -8.15 -7.82 17.37
N GLU A 161 -8.50 -6.80 16.59
CA GLU A 161 -9.47 -6.92 15.50
C GLU A 161 -8.95 -7.82 14.36
N VAL A 162 -7.66 -7.73 14.01
CA VAL A 162 -7.02 -8.67 13.08
C VAL A 162 -7.20 -10.11 13.56
N GLY A 163 -6.91 -10.36 14.85
CA GLY A 163 -7.07 -11.70 15.43
C GLY A 163 -8.51 -12.18 15.42
N ARG A 164 -9.47 -11.33 15.74
CA ARG A 164 -10.91 -11.67 15.68
C ARG A 164 -11.31 -12.21 14.31
N VAL A 165 -10.75 -11.65 13.23
CA VAL A 165 -11.09 -12.00 11.85
C VAL A 165 -10.26 -13.16 11.31
N LEU A 166 -8.95 -13.19 11.59
CA LEU A 166 -8.01 -14.07 10.90
C LEU A 166 -7.44 -15.21 11.77
N SER A 167 -7.48 -15.13 13.10
CA SER A 167 -6.99 -16.23 13.92
C SER A 167 -7.75 -17.56 13.73
N PRO A 168 -9.07 -17.58 13.37
CA PRO A 168 -9.76 -18.81 13.01
C PRO A 168 -9.24 -19.50 11.74
N LEU A 169 -8.47 -18.78 10.90
CA LEU A 169 -7.93 -19.29 9.62
C LEU A 169 -6.49 -19.81 9.73
N GLN A 170 -5.98 -19.99 10.94
CA GLN A 170 -4.68 -20.62 11.17
C GLN A 170 -4.70 -22.10 10.79
N ILE A 171 -3.55 -22.63 10.37
CA ILE A 171 -3.42 -24.04 9.99
C ILE A 171 -3.78 -24.97 11.16
N THR A 172 -3.55 -24.55 12.39
CA THR A 172 -3.96 -25.27 13.61
C THR A 172 -5.48 -25.44 13.77
N HIS A 173 -6.27 -24.65 13.03
CA HIS A 173 -7.72 -24.72 12.95
C HIS A 173 -8.22 -25.20 11.58
N GLY A 174 -7.31 -25.74 10.73
CA GLY A 174 -7.65 -26.21 9.38
C GLY A 174 -7.66 -25.12 8.30
N GLY A 175 -7.25 -23.90 8.62
CA GLY A 175 -7.10 -22.80 7.67
C GLY A 175 -5.73 -22.79 6.96
N PRO A 176 -5.47 -21.80 6.09
CA PRO A 176 -4.25 -21.74 5.29
C PRO A 176 -3.08 -21.01 5.96
N ILE A 177 -3.27 -20.28 7.06
CA ILE A 177 -2.23 -19.41 7.64
C ILE A 177 -1.18 -20.26 8.36
N LEU A 178 0.08 -20.24 7.84
CA LEU A 178 1.22 -20.98 8.37
C LEU A 178 1.96 -20.24 9.48
N MET A 179 2.19 -18.94 9.28
CA MET A 179 2.98 -18.10 10.18
C MET A 179 2.58 -16.64 10.08
N VAL A 180 2.93 -15.85 11.10
CA VAL A 180 2.56 -14.43 11.23
C VAL A 180 3.79 -13.59 11.49
N GLN A 181 3.98 -12.54 10.70
CA GLN A 181 5.05 -11.58 10.92
C GLN A 181 4.73 -10.64 12.09
N VAL A 182 5.75 -10.27 12.83
CA VAL A 182 5.71 -9.25 13.87
C VAL A 182 6.38 -7.99 13.32
N GLU A 183 5.63 -6.90 13.19
CA GLU A 183 6.11 -5.63 12.66
C GLU A 183 6.57 -5.73 11.17
N ASN A 184 7.41 -4.84 10.67
CA ASN A 184 8.06 -4.93 9.36
C ASN A 184 9.38 -4.16 9.34
N GLU A 185 10.49 -4.85 9.02
CA GLU A 185 11.83 -4.27 8.88
C GLU A 185 12.19 -3.30 10.02
N TYR A 186 11.87 -3.70 11.26
CA TYR A 186 12.07 -2.83 12.40
C TYR A 186 13.54 -2.51 12.64
N GLY A 187 14.45 -3.42 12.32
CA GLY A 187 15.89 -3.20 12.42
C GLY A 187 16.42 -2.05 11.58
N SER A 188 15.68 -1.60 10.56
CA SER A 188 16.01 -0.41 9.76
C SER A 188 15.49 0.90 10.38
N TYR A 189 14.62 0.82 11.38
CA TYR A 189 14.01 1.97 12.04
C TYR A 189 14.50 2.15 13.49
N GLY A 190 14.67 1.06 14.22
CA GLY A 190 15.02 1.08 15.62
C GLY A 190 15.66 -0.21 16.11
N ASN A 191 15.84 -0.32 17.43
CA ASN A 191 16.41 -1.48 18.10
C ASN A 191 15.73 -1.76 19.46
N ASP A 192 14.52 -1.25 19.67
CA ASP A 192 13.74 -1.47 20.91
C ASP A 192 13.12 -2.88 20.90
N LYS A 193 13.85 -3.81 21.49
CA LYS A 193 13.45 -5.23 21.57
C LYS A 193 12.16 -5.43 22.36
N ASP A 194 11.93 -4.63 23.40
CA ASP A 194 10.71 -4.72 24.21
C ASP A 194 9.47 -4.27 23.44
N TYR A 195 9.62 -3.32 22.52
CA TYR A 195 8.55 -2.94 21.59
C TYR A 195 8.10 -4.13 20.71
N LEU A 196 9.04 -4.83 20.08
CA LEU A 196 8.73 -6.01 19.27
C LEU A 196 8.08 -7.14 20.07
N LEU A 197 8.60 -7.41 21.26
CA LEU A 197 8.02 -8.42 22.15
C LEU A 197 6.60 -8.06 22.59
N LYS A 198 6.30 -6.78 22.80
CA LYS A 198 4.92 -6.33 23.06
C LYS A 198 3.99 -6.58 21.88
N LEU A 199 4.43 -6.30 20.64
CA LEU A 199 3.62 -6.59 19.45
C LEU A 199 3.39 -8.10 19.29
N ARG A 200 4.41 -8.93 19.48
CA ARG A 200 4.25 -10.39 19.54
C ARG A 200 3.19 -10.80 20.58
N ASP A 201 3.25 -10.23 21.76
CA ASP A 201 2.32 -10.57 22.84
C ASP A 201 0.89 -10.11 22.53
N TYR A 202 0.71 -8.97 21.85
CA TYR A 202 -0.60 -8.56 21.34
C TYR A 202 -1.15 -9.52 20.28
N LEU A 203 -0.29 -10.09 19.43
CA LEU A 203 -0.71 -11.14 18.48
C LEU A 203 -1.10 -12.44 19.20
N LYS A 204 -0.39 -12.81 20.27
CA LYS A 204 -0.79 -13.96 21.14
C LYS A 204 -2.14 -13.70 21.84
N GLU A 205 -2.34 -12.48 22.39
CA GLU A 205 -3.63 -12.06 22.95
C GLU A 205 -4.75 -12.12 21.90
N ALA A 206 -4.44 -11.79 20.65
CA ALA A 206 -5.30 -11.87 19.49
C ALA A 206 -5.56 -13.30 18.98
N LYS A 207 -5.10 -14.33 19.76
CA LYS A 207 -5.31 -15.77 19.51
C LYS A 207 -4.54 -16.35 18.33
N PHE A 208 -3.44 -15.74 17.92
CA PHE A 208 -2.51 -16.40 17.03
C PHE A 208 -1.61 -17.36 17.80
N GLY A 209 -1.52 -18.61 17.32
CA GLY A 209 -0.72 -19.69 17.91
C GLY A 209 0.23 -20.36 16.92
N VAL A 210 0.27 -19.94 15.67
CA VAL A 210 1.26 -20.35 14.67
C VAL A 210 2.60 -19.63 14.90
N PRO A 211 3.73 -20.09 14.32
CA PRO A 211 5.01 -19.44 14.47
C PRO A 211 5.01 -17.96 14.11
N PHE A 212 5.73 -17.16 14.91
CA PHE A 212 5.98 -15.74 14.64
C PHE A 212 7.38 -15.54 14.07
N PHE A 213 7.53 -14.54 13.19
CA PHE A 213 8.82 -14.22 12.59
C PHE A 213 9.00 -12.69 12.41
N THR A 214 10.25 -12.27 12.25
CA THR A 214 10.64 -10.93 11.81
C THR A 214 11.38 -11.02 10.48
N CYS A 215 11.38 -9.94 9.69
CA CYS A 215 12.17 -9.85 8.47
C CYS A 215 12.88 -8.51 8.39
N ASP A 216 14.17 -8.56 8.04
CA ASP A 216 15.02 -7.37 7.91
C ASP A 216 16.01 -7.51 6.77
N GLY A 217 16.49 -6.38 6.26
CA GLY A 217 17.61 -6.34 5.34
C GLY A 217 18.90 -6.91 5.95
N VAL A 218 19.82 -7.39 5.12
CA VAL A 218 21.05 -8.08 5.52
C VAL A 218 21.85 -7.33 6.59
N VAL A 219 21.95 -5.99 6.47
CA VAL A 219 22.72 -5.15 7.41
C VAL A 219 21.99 -4.96 8.75
N GLN A 220 20.66 -4.94 8.69
CA GLN A 220 19.79 -4.62 9.82
C GLN A 220 19.42 -5.83 10.69
N LEU A 221 19.64 -7.04 10.22
CA LEU A 221 19.30 -8.29 10.96
C LEU A 221 19.73 -8.28 12.43
N LYS A 222 20.92 -7.74 12.74
CA LYS A 222 21.47 -7.70 14.10
C LYS A 222 20.65 -6.85 15.08
N ASN A 223 19.89 -5.87 14.56
CA ASN A 223 19.13 -4.94 15.38
C ASN A 223 17.84 -5.56 15.91
N ASP A 224 17.28 -6.52 15.18
CA ASP A 224 15.91 -7.02 15.37
C ASP A 224 15.81 -8.44 15.92
N VAL A 225 16.87 -9.24 15.85
CA VAL A 225 16.84 -10.65 16.26
C VAL A 225 16.44 -10.82 17.73
N GLN A 226 15.41 -11.64 17.94
CA GLN A 226 14.86 -12.02 19.22
C GLN A 226 14.85 -13.54 19.38
N LYS A 227 15.17 -14.02 20.58
CA LYS A 227 15.23 -15.46 20.87
C LYS A 227 13.93 -16.23 20.56
N ASP A 228 12.78 -15.56 20.69
CA ASP A 228 11.45 -16.16 20.55
C ASP A 228 10.77 -15.84 19.20
N LEU A 229 11.49 -15.20 18.26
CA LEU A 229 11.01 -14.89 16.93
C LEU A 229 11.96 -15.49 15.89
N PHE A 230 11.39 -16.16 14.91
CA PHE A 230 12.17 -16.69 13.79
C PHE A 230 12.59 -15.54 12.88
N ALA A 231 13.88 -15.42 12.57
CA ALA A 231 14.38 -14.37 11.67
C ALA A 231 14.39 -14.85 10.22
N VAL A 232 13.96 -13.98 9.31
CA VAL A 232 14.15 -14.15 7.86
C VAL A 232 14.87 -12.91 7.31
N VAL A 233 15.56 -13.07 6.17
CA VAL A 233 16.38 -12.00 5.60
C VAL A 233 15.79 -11.48 4.30
N ASN A 234 15.81 -10.15 4.09
CA ASN A 234 15.36 -9.49 2.86
C ASN A 234 16.57 -9.11 1.99
N PHE A 235 16.50 -9.40 0.70
CA PHE A 235 17.52 -8.99 -0.29
C PHE A 235 16.99 -9.03 -1.72
N GLY A 236 17.57 -8.19 -2.58
CA GLY A 236 17.24 -8.17 -4.02
C GLY A 236 18.29 -8.84 -4.90
N SER A 237 19.41 -9.31 -4.31
CA SER A 237 20.50 -10.00 -5.02
C SER A 237 21.46 -10.65 -4.03
N ASN A 238 22.39 -11.49 -4.56
CA ASN A 238 23.43 -12.15 -3.80
C ASN A 238 22.88 -12.99 -2.62
N PRO A 239 22.06 -14.02 -2.89
CA PRO A 239 21.45 -14.85 -1.84
C PRO A 239 22.47 -15.55 -0.93
N GLU A 240 23.68 -15.87 -1.43
CA GLU A 240 24.74 -16.47 -0.64
C GLU A 240 25.17 -15.56 0.53
N ALA A 241 25.42 -14.28 0.23
CA ALA A 241 25.78 -13.30 1.28
C ALA A 241 24.61 -13.06 2.24
N GLY A 242 23.37 -13.02 1.73
CA GLY A 242 22.17 -12.87 2.55
C GLY A 242 22.00 -14.02 3.55
N PHE A 243 22.11 -15.25 3.10
CA PHE A 243 22.00 -16.42 3.98
C PHE A 243 23.18 -16.58 4.92
N LYS A 244 24.39 -16.20 4.50
CA LYS A 244 25.54 -16.14 5.42
C LYS A 244 25.27 -15.18 6.58
N ALA A 245 24.78 -13.98 6.31
CA ALA A 245 24.43 -13.00 7.35
C ALA A 245 23.30 -13.52 8.27
N LEU A 246 22.30 -14.22 7.71
CA LEU A 246 21.24 -14.85 8.51
C LEU A 246 21.82 -15.90 9.48
N ARG A 247 22.76 -16.74 9.03
CA ARG A 247 23.41 -17.75 9.87
C ARG A 247 24.25 -17.14 11.00
N GLU A 248 24.78 -15.94 10.85
CA GLU A 248 25.51 -15.24 11.93
C GLU A 248 24.59 -14.88 13.12
N VAL A 249 23.30 -14.65 12.88
CA VAL A 249 22.31 -14.27 13.91
C VAL A 249 21.36 -15.39 14.29
N GLN A 250 21.14 -16.36 13.40
CA GLN A 250 20.29 -17.54 13.58
C GLN A 250 21.03 -18.77 13.05
N PRO A 251 21.89 -19.39 13.88
CA PRO A 251 22.73 -20.53 13.46
C PRO A 251 21.94 -21.76 13.00
N GLU A 252 20.76 -21.98 13.56
CA GLU A 252 19.88 -23.12 13.30
C GLU A 252 18.57 -22.69 12.65
N GLY A 253 17.83 -23.64 12.12
CA GLY A 253 16.54 -23.43 11.47
C GLY A 253 16.64 -23.36 9.95
N PRO A 254 15.49 -23.36 9.25
CA PRO A 254 15.45 -23.23 7.80
C PRO A 254 15.98 -21.87 7.33
N LEU A 255 16.59 -21.84 6.14
CA LEU A 255 16.90 -20.58 5.46
C LEU A 255 15.65 -20.05 4.78
N MET A 256 15.40 -18.73 4.91
CA MET A 256 14.31 -18.08 4.20
C MET A 256 14.67 -16.64 3.82
N CYS A 257 14.43 -16.29 2.55
CA CYS A 257 14.35 -14.91 2.10
C CYS A 257 12.91 -14.44 2.28
N GLY A 258 12.71 -13.42 3.13
CA GLY A 258 11.39 -12.87 3.45
C GLY A 258 10.84 -11.99 2.35
N GLU A 259 11.72 -11.23 1.69
CA GLU A 259 11.39 -10.42 0.51
C GLU A 259 12.56 -10.49 -0.47
N TYR A 260 12.35 -11.15 -1.60
CA TYR A 260 13.26 -11.17 -2.73
C TYR A 260 12.76 -10.21 -3.82
N TYR A 261 13.59 -9.22 -4.21
CA TYR A 261 13.20 -8.13 -5.11
C TYR A 261 13.65 -8.36 -6.58
N PRO A 262 12.81 -8.94 -7.46
CA PRO A 262 13.13 -9.14 -8.89
C PRO A 262 12.88 -7.89 -9.74
N GLY A 263 12.16 -6.91 -9.23
CA GLY A 263 11.81 -5.61 -9.81
C GLY A 263 11.89 -4.51 -8.78
N TRP A 264 11.23 -3.37 -9.05
CA TRP A 264 11.15 -2.23 -8.13
C TRP A 264 9.92 -1.37 -8.46
N PHE A 265 9.51 -0.52 -7.52
CA PHE A 265 8.40 0.43 -7.69
C PHE A 265 8.83 1.70 -8.42
N ASP A 266 7.86 2.40 -9.00
CA ASP A 266 8.08 3.66 -9.70
C ASP A 266 7.66 4.87 -8.86
N SER A 267 8.36 5.97 -9.10
CA SER A 267 8.07 7.27 -8.50
C SER A 267 7.92 8.34 -9.58
N TRP A 268 7.11 9.35 -9.30
CA TRP A 268 6.90 10.44 -10.24
C TRP A 268 8.19 11.19 -10.59
N GLY A 269 8.43 11.38 -11.88
CA GLY A 269 9.61 12.06 -12.40
C GLY A 269 10.87 11.18 -12.58
N ASN A 270 10.79 9.89 -12.23
CA ASN A 270 11.88 8.91 -12.43
C ASN A 270 11.53 7.92 -13.55
N ALA A 271 12.55 7.30 -14.13
CA ALA A 271 12.38 6.27 -15.14
C ALA A 271 11.70 5.02 -14.55
N HIS A 272 10.95 4.30 -15.39
CA HIS A 272 10.37 3.01 -15.05
C HIS A 272 11.45 1.97 -14.74
N HIS A 273 11.28 1.21 -13.67
CA HIS A 273 12.22 0.18 -13.25
C HIS A 273 11.92 -1.14 -13.96
N THR A 274 12.98 -1.76 -14.47
CA THR A 274 12.93 -3.11 -15.04
C THR A 274 14.08 -3.96 -14.50
N GLY A 275 13.83 -5.25 -14.27
CA GLY A 275 14.81 -6.22 -13.79
C GLY A 275 14.98 -7.40 -14.73
N SER A 276 16.16 -8.07 -14.67
CA SER A 276 16.46 -9.23 -15.51
C SER A 276 15.72 -10.49 -15.05
N ALA A 277 15.04 -11.16 -15.99
CA ALA A 277 14.43 -12.46 -15.75
C ALA A 277 15.49 -13.54 -15.48
N GLU A 278 16.63 -13.49 -16.16
CA GLU A 278 17.73 -14.46 -16.01
C GLU A 278 18.34 -14.37 -14.60
N ARG A 279 18.56 -13.14 -14.09
CA ARG A 279 19.04 -12.94 -12.72
C ARG A 279 18.06 -13.51 -11.72
N MET A 280 16.77 -13.19 -11.84
CA MET A 280 15.72 -13.69 -10.96
C MET A 280 15.71 -15.23 -10.92
N VAL A 281 15.70 -15.87 -12.08
CA VAL A 281 15.69 -17.34 -12.20
C VAL A 281 16.93 -17.94 -11.54
N LYS A 282 18.13 -17.42 -11.86
CA LYS A 282 19.40 -17.93 -11.31
C LYS A 282 19.45 -17.85 -9.78
N GLU A 283 19.03 -16.73 -9.21
CA GLU A 283 19.10 -16.52 -7.77
C GLU A 283 18.05 -17.36 -7.02
N LEU A 284 16.82 -17.48 -7.56
CA LEU A 284 15.80 -18.38 -6.98
C LEU A 284 16.17 -19.86 -7.12
N GLU A 285 16.76 -20.27 -8.24
CA GLU A 285 17.26 -21.64 -8.41
C GLU A 285 18.37 -21.96 -7.41
N TYR A 286 19.31 -21.04 -7.15
CA TYR A 286 20.32 -21.17 -6.09
C TYR A 286 19.66 -21.36 -4.71
N MET A 287 18.65 -20.55 -4.36
CA MET A 287 17.93 -20.71 -3.09
C MET A 287 17.32 -22.10 -2.94
N LEU A 288 16.66 -22.61 -3.99
CA LEU A 288 16.06 -23.94 -3.97
C LEU A 288 17.11 -25.07 -3.86
N GLN A 289 18.27 -24.92 -4.50
CA GLN A 289 19.41 -25.86 -4.34
C GLN A 289 19.93 -25.92 -2.91
N GLN A 290 19.83 -24.81 -2.16
CA GLN A 290 20.14 -24.74 -0.74
C GLN A 290 18.96 -25.21 0.16
N GLN A 291 17.87 -25.73 -0.41
CA GLN A 291 16.60 -26.03 0.30
C GLN A 291 16.03 -24.82 1.06
N ALA A 292 16.40 -23.62 0.65
CA ALA A 292 15.93 -22.38 1.25
C ALA A 292 14.54 -21.99 0.72
N SER A 293 13.75 -21.46 1.62
CA SER A 293 12.44 -20.84 1.31
C SER A 293 12.61 -19.39 0.84
N PHE A 294 11.63 -18.91 0.08
CA PHE A 294 11.63 -17.52 -0.39
C PHE A 294 10.23 -16.95 -0.51
N SER A 295 10.13 -15.63 -0.51
CA SER A 295 8.95 -14.86 -0.89
C SER A 295 9.32 -13.82 -1.96
N ILE A 296 8.69 -13.88 -3.13
CA ILE A 296 8.97 -12.97 -4.26
C ILE A 296 8.19 -11.67 -4.07
N TYR A 297 8.88 -10.60 -3.75
CA TYR A 297 8.32 -9.26 -3.62
C TYR A 297 8.65 -8.43 -4.89
N MET A 298 7.76 -8.30 -5.85
CA MET A 298 6.38 -8.76 -5.95
C MET A 298 6.26 -9.87 -6.99
N ILE A 299 5.40 -10.86 -6.73
CA ILE A 299 4.92 -11.75 -7.80
C ILE A 299 3.87 -11.04 -8.66
N HIS A 300 3.09 -10.14 -8.04
CA HIS A 300 2.09 -9.27 -8.68
C HIS A 300 1.96 -7.98 -7.87
N GLY A 301 2.28 -6.86 -8.47
CA GLY A 301 2.21 -5.57 -7.81
C GLY A 301 0.78 -5.02 -7.69
N GLY A 302 0.07 -4.96 -8.81
CA GLY A 302 -1.28 -4.37 -8.89
C GLY A 302 -1.28 -2.85 -8.99
N THR A 303 -2.32 -2.20 -8.47
CA THR A 303 -2.53 -0.75 -8.56
C THR A 303 -2.87 -0.18 -7.18
N SER A 304 -2.17 0.87 -6.76
CA SER A 304 -2.52 1.66 -5.57
C SER A 304 -3.72 2.57 -5.88
N PHE A 305 -4.91 1.93 -6.08
CA PHE A 305 -6.15 2.66 -6.33
C PHE A 305 -6.45 3.66 -5.22
N GLY A 306 -7.35 4.61 -5.48
CA GLY A 306 -7.62 5.66 -4.52
C GLY A 306 -6.40 6.58 -4.32
N LEU A 307 -6.12 6.93 -3.08
CA LEU A 307 -4.98 7.78 -2.72
C LEU A 307 -3.93 7.01 -1.90
N TRP A 308 -3.81 5.71 -2.15
CA TRP A 308 -3.03 4.80 -1.32
C TRP A 308 -1.54 4.69 -1.71
N ALA A 309 -1.09 5.30 -2.81
CA ALA A 309 0.34 5.39 -3.12
C ALA A 309 1.05 6.28 -2.10
N GLY A 310 2.17 5.81 -1.56
CA GLY A 310 2.98 6.47 -0.55
C GLY A 310 4.03 7.43 -1.12
N ALA A 311 5.09 7.66 -0.36
CA ALA A 311 6.26 8.43 -0.77
C ALA A 311 7.49 8.02 0.03
N ASN A 312 8.68 8.23 -0.54
CA ASN A 312 9.95 8.17 0.17
C ASN A 312 10.46 9.57 0.54
N CYS A 313 11.36 9.67 1.51
CA CYS A 313 12.03 10.88 1.97
C CYS A 313 13.40 10.52 2.62
N GLN A 314 14.51 11.29 2.52
CA GLN A 314 14.78 12.46 1.72
C GLN A 314 15.57 12.10 0.46
N PRO A 315 15.38 12.79 -0.67
CA PRO A 315 14.37 13.83 -0.91
C PRO A 315 12.96 13.26 -0.91
N TYR A 316 11.93 14.11 -0.79
CA TYR A 316 10.53 13.67 -0.93
C TYR A 316 10.27 13.25 -2.36
N VAL A 317 9.88 11.98 -2.54
CA VAL A 317 9.64 11.37 -3.85
C VAL A 317 8.35 10.55 -3.77
N PRO A 318 7.22 11.09 -4.24
CA PRO A 318 5.94 10.39 -4.22
C PRO A 318 5.88 9.31 -5.30
N GLU A 319 5.21 8.21 -4.97
CA GLU A 319 5.10 7.03 -5.81
C GLU A 319 3.92 7.13 -6.79
N THR A 320 4.02 6.39 -7.89
CA THR A 320 2.97 6.32 -8.90
C THR A 320 1.77 5.50 -8.42
N SER A 321 0.60 5.72 -9.02
CA SER A 321 -0.59 4.89 -8.73
C SER A 321 -0.45 3.46 -9.25
N SER A 322 0.19 3.26 -10.41
CA SER A 322 0.58 1.92 -10.86
C SER A 322 1.64 1.37 -9.91
N TYR A 323 1.43 0.16 -9.44
CA TYR A 323 2.40 -0.60 -8.67
C TYR A 323 2.83 -1.83 -9.48
N ASP A 324 3.08 -1.63 -10.78
CA ASP A 324 3.44 -2.70 -11.72
C ASP A 324 4.64 -3.51 -11.23
N TYR A 325 5.64 -2.84 -10.65
CA TYR A 325 6.83 -3.42 -10.00
C TYR A 325 7.72 -4.22 -10.97
N ASP A 326 7.43 -4.22 -12.27
CA ASP A 326 7.99 -5.15 -13.24
C ASP A 326 7.86 -6.63 -12.79
N ALA A 327 6.74 -6.93 -12.13
CA ALA A 327 6.44 -8.22 -11.54
C ALA A 327 6.15 -9.29 -12.60
N PRO A 328 6.37 -10.59 -12.31
CA PRO A 328 6.05 -11.71 -13.23
C PRO A 328 4.59 -11.76 -13.68
N ILE A 329 3.65 -11.35 -12.82
CA ILE A 329 2.25 -11.16 -13.17
C ILE A 329 2.03 -9.65 -13.30
N SER A 330 1.78 -9.17 -14.52
CA SER A 330 1.57 -7.76 -14.84
C SER A 330 0.37 -7.15 -14.12
N GLU A 331 0.27 -5.82 -14.05
CA GLU A 331 -0.77 -5.06 -13.34
C GLU A 331 -2.19 -5.55 -13.62
N ASN A 332 -2.52 -5.90 -14.88
CA ASN A 332 -3.81 -6.47 -15.27
C ASN A 332 -3.95 -7.99 -15.01
N GLY A 333 -2.94 -8.65 -14.46
CA GLY A 333 -2.93 -10.08 -14.17
C GLY A 333 -2.52 -11.00 -15.32
N SER A 334 -1.96 -10.45 -16.38
CA SER A 334 -1.41 -11.24 -17.48
C SER A 334 -0.02 -11.78 -17.14
N ALA A 335 0.31 -12.98 -17.64
CA ALA A 335 1.66 -13.52 -17.58
C ALA A 335 2.58 -12.79 -18.57
N ASN A 336 3.79 -12.47 -18.13
CA ASN A 336 4.84 -11.89 -18.98
C ASN A 336 6.04 -12.84 -19.10
N ALA A 337 7.14 -12.39 -19.71
CA ALA A 337 8.32 -13.22 -19.93
C ALA A 337 8.93 -13.73 -18.60
N LYS A 338 8.95 -12.89 -17.53
CA LYS A 338 9.43 -13.31 -16.21
C LYS A 338 8.58 -14.44 -15.62
N PHE A 339 7.26 -14.40 -15.82
CA PHE A 339 6.35 -15.45 -15.37
C PHE A 339 6.70 -16.81 -15.98
N TYR A 340 6.86 -16.85 -17.31
CA TYR A 340 7.18 -18.09 -17.99
C TYR A 340 8.58 -18.60 -17.65
N ALA A 341 9.58 -17.73 -17.55
CA ALA A 341 10.93 -18.11 -17.12
C ALA A 341 10.93 -18.70 -15.71
N LEU A 342 10.20 -18.08 -14.76
CA LEU A 342 10.03 -18.57 -13.39
C LEU A 342 9.30 -19.92 -13.37
N ARG A 343 8.21 -20.08 -14.13
CA ARG A 343 7.47 -21.34 -14.24
C ARG A 343 8.33 -22.48 -14.74
N GLU A 344 9.12 -22.26 -15.81
CA GLU A 344 9.99 -23.31 -16.36
C GLU A 344 11.11 -23.70 -15.37
N MET A 345 11.63 -22.78 -14.59
CA MET A 345 12.59 -23.09 -13.51
C MET A 345 11.92 -23.90 -12.42
N LEU A 346 10.74 -23.45 -11.91
CA LEU A 346 10.05 -24.13 -10.80
C LEU A 346 9.57 -25.54 -11.16
N LYS A 347 9.25 -25.84 -12.44
CA LYS A 347 8.95 -27.21 -12.89
C LYS A 347 10.03 -28.22 -12.57
N LYS A 348 11.31 -27.81 -12.53
CA LYS A 348 12.44 -28.69 -12.22
C LYS A 348 12.55 -29.02 -10.73
N HIS A 349 11.85 -28.26 -9.88
CA HIS A 349 11.90 -28.33 -8.41
C HIS A 349 10.57 -28.77 -7.78
N LEU A 350 9.68 -29.37 -8.57
CA LEU A 350 8.41 -29.91 -8.06
C LEU A 350 8.66 -31.12 -7.17
N GLN A 351 7.86 -31.28 -6.14
CA GLN A 351 7.87 -32.48 -5.31
C GLN A 351 7.28 -33.67 -6.10
N PRO A 352 7.66 -34.92 -5.78
CA PRO A 352 7.07 -36.10 -6.40
C PRO A 352 5.54 -36.08 -6.32
N GLY A 353 4.88 -36.17 -7.48
CA GLY A 353 3.42 -36.10 -7.59
C GLY A 353 2.82 -34.70 -7.66
N GLU A 354 3.62 -33.65 -7.50
CA GLU A 354 3.17 -32.27 -7.71
C GLU A 354 3.08 -31.97 -9.21
N VAL A 355 1.95 -31.42 -9.65
CA VAL A 355 1.71 -31.00 -11.04
C VAL A 355 1.30 -29.53 -11.06
N LEU A 356 1.89 -28.75 -11.96
CA LEU A 356 1.48 -27.36 -12.15
C LEU A 356 0.19 -27.31 -12.97
N PRO A 357 -0.83 -26.58 -12.52
CA PRO A 357 -2.02 -26.35 -13.32
C PRO A 357 -1.70 -25.51 -14.56
N ASP A 358 -2.60 -25.52 -15.54
CA ASP A 358 -2.51 -24.65 -16.71
C ASP A 358 -2.53 -23.18 -16.30
N VAL A 359 -1.84 -22.35 -17.09
CA VAL A 359 -1.85 -20.90 -16.89
C VAL A 359 -3.25 -20.37 -17.23
N PRO A 360 -3.93 -19.69 -16.31
CA PRO A 360 -5.25 -19.12 -16.59
C PRO A 360 -5.22 -18.19 -17.80
N PRO A 361 -6.31 -18.11 -18.58
CA PRO A 361 -6.42 -17.16 -19.67
C PRO A 361 -6.20 -15.72 -19.18
N ALA A 362 -5.53 -14.91 -20.00
CA ALA A 362 -5.40 -13.49 -19.75
C ALA A 362 -6.78 -12.82 -19.69
N ILE A 363 -6.94 -11.84 -18.81
CA ILE A 363 -8.14 -11.02 -18.78
C ILE A 363 -8.17 -10.17 -20.06
N PRO A 364 -9.30 -10.20 -20.81
CA PRO A 364 -9.40 -9.48 -22.06
C PRO A 364 -9.25 -7.96 -21.86
N VAL A 365 -8.50 -7.31 -22.74
CA VAL A 365 -8.36 -5.86 -22.81
C VAL A 365 -9.08 -5.30 -24.04
N GLN A 366 -9.41 -4.01 -24.02
CA GLN A 366 -10.09 -3.35 -25.13
C GLN A 366 -9.59 -1.92 -25.36
N LYS A 367 -9.78 -1.42 -26.57
CA LYS A 367 -9.67 0.01 -26.88
C LYS A 367 -10.99 0.71 -26.58
N ILE A 368 -10.91 1.91 -26.00
CA ILE A 368 -12.03 2.85 -25.91
C ILE A 368 -11.74 3.97 -26.89
N ALA A 369 -12.66 4.18 -27.83
CA ALA A 369 -12.56 5.30 -28.78
C ALA A 369 -12.48 6.62 -28.02
N ALA A 370 -11.78 7.59 -28.60
CA ALA A 370 -11.64 8.88 -27.98
C ALA A 370 -13.00 9.59 -27.79
N PHE A 371 -13.20 10.13 -26.60
CA PHE A 371 -14.42 10.84 -26.19
C PHE A 371 -14.10 12.12 -25.44
N ASN A 372 -15.02 13.08 -25.46
CA ASN A 372 -14.84 14.37 -24.81
C ASN A 372 -15.49 14.38 -23.43
N LEU A 373 -14.85 15.06 -22.48
CA LEU A 373 -15.50 15.50 -21.25
C LEU A 373 -16.33 16.74 -21.57
N THR A 374 -17.58 16.78 -21.15
CA THR A 374 -18.55 17.79 -21.59
C THR A 374 -18.93 18.78 -20.51
N SER A 375 -18.61 18.48 -19.26
CA SER A 375 -18.99 19.30 -18.12
C SER A 375 -17.78 19.59 -17.23
N VAL A 376 -17.81 20.72 -16.52
CA VAL A 376 -16.73 21.18 -15.65
C VAL A 376 -17.28 21.81 -14.38
N ALA A 377 -16.57 21.62 -13.27
CA ALA A 377 -16.84 22.24 -11.97
C ALA A 377 -15.54 22.87 -11.45
N PRO A 378 -15.37 24.22 -11.56
CA PRO A 378 -14.24 24.94 -11.01
C PRO A 378 -14.20 24.77 -9.48
N ILE A 379 -13.00 24.52 -8.92
CA ILE A 379 -12.88 24.09 -7.52
C ILE A 379 -13.24 25.20 -6.54
N PHE A 380 -12.82 26.43 -6.81
CA PHE A 380 -13.08 27.55 -5.91
C PHE A 380 -14.55 27.99 -5.86
N ALA A 381 -15.34 27.60 -6.85
CA ALA A 381 -16.79 27.78 -6.85
C ALA A 381 -17.54 26.71 -6.02
N GLN A 382 -16.83 25.69 -5.54
CA GLN A 382 -17.39 24.57 -4.78
C GLN A 382 -17.00 24.60 -3.29
N LEU A 383 -16.19 25.58 -2.87
CA LEU A 383 -15.73 25.68 -1.48
C LEU A 383 -16.90 25.82 -0.51
N GLY A 384 -16.87 25.02 0.55
CA GLY A 384 -17.90 25.01 1.59
C GLY A 384 -17.73 26.13 2.63
N LYS A 385 -18.17 25.88 3.85
CA LYS A 385 -17.97 26.79 4.97
C LYS A 385 -16.52 26.69 5.47
N PRO A 386 -15.80 27.83 5.66
CA PRO A 386 -14.42 27.79 6.16
C PRO A 386 -14.33 27.51 7.64
N ILE A 387 -13.22 26.90 8.03
CA ILE A 387 -12.73 26.87 9.42
C ILE A 387 -11.82 28.07 9.59
N LEU A 388 -12.04 28.87 10.64
CA LEU A 388 -11.31 30.11 10.90
C LEU A 388 -10.21 29.86 11.95
N SER A 389 -9.03 30.45 11.73
CA SER A 389 -7.93 30.47 12.68
C SER A 389 -7.02 31.67 12.44
N ASP A 390 -6.33 32.15 13.45
CA ASP A 390 -5.33 33.19 13.28
C ASP A 390 -4.07 32.71 12.55
N THR A 391 -3.75 31.41 12.65
CA THR A 391 -2.62 30.78 11.98
C THR A 391 -3.10 29.72 10.99
N THR A 392 -2.22 29.27 10.10
CA THR A 392 -2.47 28.12 9.24
C THR A 392 -2.60 26.85 10.07
N LEU A 393 -3.54 25.98 9.68
CA LEU A 393 -3.75 24.65 10.24
C LEU A 393 -3.39 23.61 9.18
N ASN A 394 -2.70 22.54 9.58
CA ASN A 394 -2.43 21.42 8.70
C ASN A 394 -3.68 20.54 8.51
N MET A 395 -3.61 19.55 7.63
CA MET A 395 -4.78 18.71 7.30
C MET A 395 -5.26 17.89 8.50
N GLU A 396 -4.35 17.38 9.31
CA GLU A 396 -4.65 16.58 10.49
C GLU A 396 -5.36 17.43 11.57
N ASP A 397 -4.93 18.69 11.76
CA ASP A 397 -5.62 19.66 12.65
C ASP A 397 -7.03 20.01 12.14
N LEU A 398 -7.24 19.97 10.81
CA LEU A 398 -8.54 20.18 10.18
C LEU A 398 -9.43 18.92 10.16
N GLY A 399 -8.93 17.78 10.64
CA GLY A 399 -9.65 16.51 10.63
C GLY A 399 -9.77 15.86 9.25
N GLN A 400 -8.87 16.18 8.33
CA GLN A 400 -8.84 15.65 6.96
C GLN A 400 -7.58 14.84 6.72
N GLY A 401 -7.72 13.61 6.20
CA GLY A 401 -6.60 12.74 5.89
C GLY A 401 -6.08 12.88 4.46
N TYR A 402 -6.98 13.05 3.50
CA TYR A 402 -6.66 12.96 2.07
C TYR A 402 -7.33 14.07 1.27
N GLY A 403 -6.72 14.44 0.13
CA GLY A 403 -7.26 15.43 -0.78
C GLY A 403 -6.52 16.76 -0.74
N MET A 404 -7.24 17.86 -0.65
CA MET A 404 -6.68 19.21 -0.73
C MET A 404 -7.23 20.12 0.35
N VAL A 405 -6.49 21.19 0.64
CA VAL A 405 -6.97 22.31 1.47
C VAL A 405 -6.75 23.63 0.70
N ALA A 406 -7.78 24.47 0.63
CA ALA A 406 -7.63 25.84 0.19
C ALA A 406 -7.51 26.75 1.42
N TYR A 407 -6.44 27.52 1.46
CA TYR A 407 -6.13 28.53 2.48
C TYR A 407 -6.41 29.91 1.91
N GLU A 408 -7.07 30.77 2.66
CA GLU A 408 -7.37 32.13 2.21
C GLU A 408 -7.11 33.15 3.32
N THR A 409 -6.42 34.24 2.98
CA THR A 409 -6.25 35.42 3.85
C THR A 409 -6.11 36.67 2.98
N THR A 410 -5.90 37.83 3.62
CA THR A 410 -5.69 39.10 2.95
C THR A 410 -4.23 39.52 3.05
N LEU A 411 -3.59 39.76 1.92
CA LEU A 411 -2.28 40.41 1.81
C LEU A 411 -2.47 41.93 1.84
N PRO A 412 -1.83 42.66 2.76
CA PRO A 412 -1.83 44.12 2.75
C PRO A 412 -1.19 44.69 1.47
N ALA A 413 -1.58 45.91 1.08
CA ALA A 413 -0.88 46.68 0.06
C ALA A 413 0.60 46.84 0.39
N GLY A 414 1.47 47.03 -0.59
CA GLY A 414 2.90 47.23 -0.35
C GLY A 414 3.78 46.90 -1.55
N ALA A 415 5.07 47.18 -1.40
CA ALA A 415 6.09 46.97 -2.43
C ALA A 415 6.28 45.48 -2.76
N LYS A 416 7.06 45.21 -3.81
CA LYS A 416 7.55 43.85 -4.15
C LYS A 416 8.16 43.17 -2.91
N SER A 417 7.89 41.90 -2.74
CA SER A 417 8.26 41.13 -1.55
C SER A 417 8.30 39.63 -1.87
N THR A 418 8.64 38.82 -0.90
CA THR A 418 8.57 37.36 -1.01
C THR A 418 7.51 36.83 -0.05
N LEU A 419 6.69 35.89 -0.50
CA LEU A 419 5.82 35.08 0.34
C LEU A 419 6.59 33.81 0.72
N ASP A 420 6.73 33.57 2.00
CA ASP A 420 7.32 32.36 2.56
C ASP A 420 6.19 31.56 3.23
N LEU A 421 5.95 30.34 2.75
CA LEU A 421 4.86 29.47 3.22
C LEU A 421 5.26 28.53 4.36
N GLY A 422 6.48 28.65 4.89
CA GLY A 422 7.03 27.67 5.82
C GLY A 422 7.34 26.36 5.09
N GLU A 423 6.64 25.28 5.39
CA GLU A 423 6.76 24.02 4.66
C GLU A 423 5.48 23.74 3.86
N VAL A 424 5.67 23.33 2.61
CA VAL A 424 4.56 22.95 1.70
C VAL A 424 4.51 21.45 1.56
N HIS A 425 3.46 20.81 2.07
CA HIS A 425 3.24 19.37 2.00
C HIS A 425 1.94 19.06 1.24
N ASP A 426 1.95 18.87 -0.15
CA ASP A 426 3.18 18.66 -0.93
C ASP A 426 3.25 19.55 -2.19
N TYR A 427 2.10 19.93 -2.78
CA TYR A 427 2.03 20.69 -4.03
C TYR A 427 1.06 21.85 -3.87
N ALA A 428 1.57 23.09 -3.98
CA ALA A 428 0.77 24.29 -3.74
C ALA A 428 0.66 25.18 -4.96
N GLU A 429 -0.55 25.63 -5.26
CA GLU A 429 -0.84 26.70 -6.20
C GLU A 429 -1.18 27.98 -5.47
N VAL A 430 -0.51 29.08 -5.81
CA VAL A 430 -0.64 30.38 -5.13
C VAL A 430 -1.33 31.38 -6.04
N TYR A 431 -2.41 31.97 -5.54
CA TYR A 431 -3.26 32.90 -6.28
C TYR A 431 -3.34 34.27 -5.57
N LEU A 432 -3.29 35.34 -6.35
CA LEU A 432 -3.70 36.69 -5.95
C LEU A 432 -5.04 37.01 -6.64
N ASP A 433 -6.09 37.19 -5.85
CA ASP A 433 -7.48 37.21 -6.29
C ASP A 433 -7.86 35.96 -7.11
N GLN A 434 -7.87 36.05 -8.43
CA GLN A 434 -8.14 34.91 -9.33
C GLN A 434 -6.94 34.57 -10.23
N LYS A 435 -5.79 35.25 -10.02
CA LYS A 435 -4.61 35.08 -10.86
C LYS A 435 -3.63 34.11 -10.19
N LEU A 436 -3.34 32.97 -10.83
CA LEU A 436 -2.22 32.10 -10.47
C LEU A 436 -0.91 32.88 -10.63
N ILE A 437 -0.12 32.97 -9.57
CA ILE A 437 1.19 33.63 -9.56
C ILE A 437 2.34 32.64 -9.53
N GLY A 438 2.09 31.40 -9.16
CA GLY A 438 3.07 30.32 -9.22
C GLY A 438 2.65 29.07 -8.50
N VAL A 439 3.51 28.07 -8.62
CA VAL A 439 3.37 26.74 -8.06
C VAL A 439 4.60 26.45 -7.22
N LEU A 440 4.42 25.77 -6.09
CA LEU A 440 5.48 25.31 -5.21
C LEU A 440 5.39 23.79 -5.06
N ASN A 441 6.51 23.11 -5.22
CA ASN A 441 6.59 21.66 -5.26
C ASN A 441 7.60 21.15 -4.22
N ARG A 442 7.13 20.34 -3.26
CA ARG A 442 7.98 19.75 -2.21
C ARG A 442 9.12 18.90 -2.77
N MET A 443 8.94 18.21 -3.91
CA MET A 443 10.02 17.46 -4.57
C MET A 443 11.23 18.33 -4.93
N LYS A 444 11.01 19.64 -5.10
CA LYS A 444 12.04 20.64 -5.40
C LYS A 444 12.41 21.49 -4.18
N ASN A 445 11.88 21.15 -3.01
CA ASN A 445 12.04 21.93 -1.77
C ASN A 445 11.60 23.40 -1.91
N GLU A 446 10.55 23.65 -2.72
CA GLU A 446 10.02 24.98 -2.97
C GLU A 446 9.00 25.38 -1.90
N HIS A 447 9.23 26.50 -1.23
CA HIS A 447 8.33 27.04 -0.21
C HIS A 447 8.19 28.57 -0.27
N ARG A 448 8.89 29.24 -1.23
CA ARG A 448 8.89 30.69 -1.38
C ARG A 448 8.49 31.11 -2.79
N ILE A 449 7.76 32.21 -2.87
CA ILE A 449 7.34 32.80 -4.14
C ILE A 449 7.43 34.32 -4.12
N ASN A 450 7.85 34.93 -5.23
CA ASN A 450 7.94 36.37 -5.36
C ASN A 450 6.56 37.00 -5.56
N LEU A 451 6.24 38.01 -4.74
CA LEU A 451 5.04 38.82 -4.84
C LEU A 451 5.31 40.10 -5.62
N PRO A 452 4.43 40.47 -6.57
CA PRO A 452 4.45 41.80 -7.18
C PRO A 452 4.16 42.90 -6.16
N ALA A 453 4.38 44.17 -6.52
CA ALA A 453 3.85 45.28 -5.76
C ALA A 453 2.30 45.25 -5.78
N LEU A 454 1.68 45.47 -4.62
CA LEU A 454 0.24 45.44 -4.43
C LEU A 454 -0.25 46.87 -4.11
N ALA A 455 -1.04 47.43 -5.01
CA ALA A 455 -1.60 48.79 -4.84
C ALA A 455 -2.70 48.84 -3.76
N LYS A 456 -3.33 47.71 -3.44
CA LYS A 456 -4.40 47.58 -2.46
C LYS A 456 -4.29 46.23 -1.72
N ASN A 457 -5.02 46.09 -0.63
CA ASN A 457 -5.22 44.81 0.02
C ASN A 457 -5.80 43.81 -0.99
N THR A 458 -5.14 42.66 -1.11
CA THR A 458 -5.42 41.65 -2.14
C THR A 458 -5.68 40.30 -1.47
N ARG A 459 -6.67 39.57 -1.93
CA ARG A 459 -6.94 38.22 -1.45
C ARG A 459 -5.81 37.28 -1.88
N LEU A 460 -5.16 36.66 -0.90
CA LEU A 460 -4.26 35.52 -1.11
C LEU A 460 -5.05 34.24 -0.97
N ARG A 461 -4.94 33.36 -1.94
CA ARG A 461 -5.45 31.98 -1.86
C ARG A 461 -4.34 31.01 -2.20
N ILE A 462 -4.22 29.95 -1.42
CA ILE A 462 -3.24 28.88 -1.61
C ILE A 462 -4.02 27.56 -1.63
N LEU A 463 -3.95 26.82 -2.71
CA LEU A 463 -4.50 25.47 -2.78
C LEU A 463 -3.36 24.48 -2.60
N VAL A 464 -3.42 23.64 -1.59
CA VAL A 464 -2.40 22.61 -1.32
C VAL A 464 -3.01 21.24 -1.55
N GLU A 465 -2.43 20.47 -2.47
CA GLU A 465 -2.68 19.05 -2.65
C GLU A 465 -1.76 18.24 -1.75
N ALA A 466 -2.33 17.32 -0.99
CA ALA A 466 -1.59 16.28 -0.29
C ALA A 466 -1.32 15.10 -1.24
N MET A 467 -0.05 14.76 -1.44
CA MET A 467 0.37 13.52 -2.08
C MET A 467 0.53 12.40 -1.04
N GLY A 468 1.16 11.29 -1.37
CA GLY A 468 1.40 10.20 -0.42
C GLY A 468 2.18 10.65 0.81
N ARG A 469 1.80 10.18 2.01
CA ARG A 469 2.66 10.32 3.19
C ARG A 469 3.84 9.39 3.09
N VAL A 470 4.94 9.82 3.70
CA VAL A 470 6.16 9.01 3.77
C VAL A 470 5.86 7.66 4.39
N ASN A 471 6.28 6.58 3.70
CA ASN A 471 5.99 5.19 4.08
C ASN A 471 7.19 4.47 4.71
N PHE A 472 8.39 5.04 4.66
CA PHE A 472 9.60 4.39 5.15
C PHE A 472 10.59 5.38 5.78
N GLY A 473 11.38 4.91 6.77
CA GLY A 473 12.44 5.68 7.41
C GLY A 473 11.96 6.63 8.51
N GLU A 474 12.80 7.58 8.89
CA GLU A 474 12.60 8.48 10.03
C GLU A 474 11.60 9.62 9.79
N TYR A 475 11.31 9.95 8.53
CA TYR A 475 10.46 11.08 8.14
C TYR A 475 8.96 10.75 8.11
N MET A 476 8.53 9.71 8.81
CA MET A 476 7.14 9.24 8.80
C MET A 476 6.15 10.17 9.51
N HIS A 477 6.60 11.13 10.33
CA HIS A 477 5.72 12.16 10.93
C HIS A 477 5.29 13.21 9.90
N ASP A 478 4.80 12.74 8.75
CA ASP A 478 4.54 13.53 7.55
C ASP A 478 3.11 14.10 7.53
N ARG A 479 2.86 15.17 8.30
CA ARG A 479 1.60 15.92 8.25
C ARG A 479 1.46 16.65 6.92
N LYS A 480 0.21 16.89 6.49
CA LYS A 480 -0.11 17.44 5.18
C LYS A 480 -0.70 18.85 5.26
N GLY A 481 -0.57 19.61 4.17
CA GLY A 481 -1.01 21.00 4.06
C GLY A 481 0.13 22.00 4.23
N LEU A 482 -0.14 23.17 4.78
CA LEU A 482 0.89 24.13 5.18
C LEU A 482 1.34 23.83 6.61
N LEU A 483 2.65 23.68 6.82
CA LEU A 483 3.24 23.47 8.13
C LEU A 483 4.03 24.71 8.54
N GLY A 484 3.73 25.19 9.73
CA GLY A 484 4.33 26.40 10.27
C GLY A 484 3.59 27.67 9.85
N GLU A 485 4.24 28.80 10.01
CA GLU A 485 3.65 30.12 9.82
C GLU A 485 3.99 30.69 8.43
N VAL A 486 3.08 31.48 7.88
CA VAL A 486 3.25 32.12 6.57
C VAL A 486 3.66 33.58 6.77
N TYR A 487 4.71 33.98 6.07
CA TYR A 487 5.26 35.33 6.15
C TYR A 487 5.30 36.05 4.79
N ARG A 488 5.03 37.35 4.83
CA ARG A 488 5.45 38.28 3.78
C ARG A 488 6.78 38.89 4.20
N ILE A 489 7.82 38.71 3.37
CA ILE A 489 9.19 39.17 3.65
C ILE A 489 9.57 40.25 2.64
N SER A 490 9.98 41.42 3.14
CA SER A 490 10.59 42.50 2.37
C SER A 490 11.99 42.77 2.88
N ASN A 491 12.72 43.68 2.23
CA ASN A 491 14.07 44.07 2.69
C ASN A 491 14.10 44.66 4.10
N THR A 492 12.97 45.22 4.58
CA THR A 492 12.87 45.98 5.83
C THR A 492 11.95 45.33 6.85
N SER A 493 11.19 44.31 6.50
CA SER A 493 10.17 43.72 7.40
C SER A 493 9.88 42.25 7.10
N LYS A 494 9.53 41.53 8.16
CA LYS A 494 8.95 40.19 8.12
C LYS A 494 7.57 40.25 8.79
N LEU A 495 6.51 40.16 8.00
CA LEU A 495 5.12 40.25 8.46
C LEU A 495 4.49 38.85 8.45
N GLN A 496 4.08 38.37 9.63
CA GLN A 496 3.28 37.15 9.74
C GLN A 496 1.87 37.42 9.23
N LEU A 497 1.36 36.55 8.33
CA LEU A 497 -0.02 36.62 7.85
C LEU A 497 -0.93 35.91 8.85
N LYS A 498 -2.06 36.55 9.16
CA LYS A 498 -3.05 36.08 10.14
C LYS A 498 -4.46 36.09 9.55
N GLY A 499 -5.44 35.58 10.32
CA GLY A 499 -6.85 35.60 9.95
C GLY A 499 -7.16 34.69 8.76
N TRP A 500 -6.79 33.42 8.88
CA TRP A 500 -6.91 32.42 7.84
C TRP A 500 -8.30 31.78 7.81
N LYS A 501 -8.75 31.49 6.59
CA LYS A 501 -9.90 30.65 6.26
C LYS A 501 -9.38 29.37 5.62
N HIS A 502 -9.78 28.25 6.16
CA HIS A 502 -9.38 26.92 5.69
C HIS A 502 -10.60 26.22 5.09
N TYR A 503 -10.50 25.75 3.85
CA TYR A 503 -11.56 25.01 3.17
C TYR A 503 -11.07 23.60 2.90
N THR A 504 -11.66 22.63 3.56
CA THR A 504 -11.35 21.21 3.34
C THR A 504 -11.96 20.72 2.03
N ILE A 505 -11.20 19.97 1.24
CA ILE A 505 -11.60 19.37 -0.04
C ILE A 505 -11.19 17.90 0.01
N PRO A 506 -11.94 17.07 0.75
CA PRO A 506 -11.61 15.65 0.86
C PRO A 506 -11.80 14.95 -0.50
N LEU A 507 -10.87 14.06 -0.82
CA LEU A 507 -10.92 13.17 -1.98
C LEU A 507 -10.84 11.72 -1.51
N GLY A 508 -11.42 10.79 -2.26
CA GLY A 508 -11.43 9.36 -1.97
C GLY A 508 -12.37 8.61 -2.90
N GLU A 509 -12.90 7.50 -2.43
CA GLU A 509 -13.93 6.74 -3.15
C GLU A 509 -15.24 7.52 -3.29
N GLY A 510 -15.98 7.26 -4.34
CA GLY A 510 -17.20 7.97 -4.72
C GLY A 510 -16.92 9.15 -5.66
N ASN A 511 -17.84 9.40 -6.60
CA ASN A 511 -17.72 10.56 -7.49
C ASN A 511 -17.85 11.85 -6.68
N PRO A 512 -16.95 12.83 -6.87
CA PRO A 512 -17.11 14.14 -6.27
C PRO A 512 -18.44 14.80 -6.63
N ALA A 513 -19.25 15.11 -5.62
CA ALA A 513 -20.59 15.66 -5.79
C ALA A 513 -20.55 17.19 -5.93
N PHE A 514 -20.12 17.68 -7.09
CA PHE A 514 -20.02 19.11 -7.39
C PHE A 514 -21.08 19.60 -8.37
N ARG A 515 -21.24 20.93 -8.47
CA ARG A 515 -22.14 21.57 -9.43
C ARG A 515 -21.43 21.75 -10.76
N TYR A 516 -21.68 20.83 -11.69
CA TYR A 516 -21.10 20.85 -13.03
C TYR A 516 -21.87 21.80 -13.97
N LYS A 517 -21.14 22.46 -14.84
CA LYS A 517 -21.64 23.27 -15.95
C LYS A 517 -21.11 22.73 -17.28
N PRO A 518 -21.79 22.94 -18.41
CA PRO A 518 -21.21 22.65 -19.73
C PRO A 518 -19.88 23.40 -19.93
N ILE A 519 -18.87 22.76 -20.48
CA ILE A 519 -17.52 23.33 -20.64
C ILE A 519 -17.59 24.67 -21.43
N GLY A 520 -18.38 24.74 -22.49
CA GLY A 520 -18.54 25.95 -23.30
C GLY A 520 -19.11 27.17 -22.57
N THR A 521 -19.77 26.99 -21.42
CA THR A 521 -20.37 28.06 -20.61
C THR A 521 -19.51 28.51 -19.44
N ALA A 522 -18.41 27.77 -19.16
CA ALA A 522 -17.55 28.02 -17.98
C ALA A 522 -16.57 29.19 -18.15
N GLY A 523 -16.48 29.76 -19.35
CA GLY A 523 -15.51 30.82 -19.67
C GLY A 523 -14.06 30.29 -19.71
N LYS A 524 -13.10 31.19 -19.59
CA LYS A 524 -11.67 30.83 -19.51
C LYS A 524 -11.35 30.38 -18.09
N LEU A 525 -11.13 29.06 -17.89
CA LEU A 525 -10.75 28.51 -16.61
C LEU A 525 -9.29 28.85 -16.30
N ASN A 526 -9.05 29.51 -15.17
CA ASN A 526 -7.72 29.84 -14.66
C ASN A 526 -7.49 29.24 -13.25
N GLU A 527 -8.26 28.23 -12.89
CA GLU A 527 -8.23 27.55 -11.60
C GLU A 527 -8.39 26.03 -11.80
N PRO A 528 -8.00 25.19 -10.83
CA PRO A 528 -8.25 23.77 -10.83
C PRO A 528 -9.71 23.44 -10.98
N ALA A 529 -10.01 22.37 -11.71
CA ALA A 529 -11.39 22.00 -11.98
C ALA A 529 -11.58 20.49 -12.09
N PHE A 530 -12.79 20.05 -11.79
CA PHE A 530 -13.27 18.72 -12.11
C PHE A 530 -13.92 18.72 -13.49
N TYR A 531 -13.47 17.83 -14.35
CA TYR A 531 -14.01 17.58 -15.67
C TYR A 531 -14.82 16.29 -15.65
N LYS A 532 -15.98 16.27 -16.28
CA LYS A 532 -16.88 15.13 -16.27
C LYS A 532 -17.35 14.80 -17.68
N GLY A 533 -17.39 13.52 -17.97
CA GLY A 533 -17.89 13.00 -19.23
C GLY A 533 -18.36 11.56 -19.12
N THR A 534 -18.73 10.98 -20.26
CA THR A 534 -19.20 9.60 -20.32
C THR A 534 -18.73 8.92 -21.58
N PHE A 535 -18.54 7.60 -21.49
CA PHE A 535 -18.22 6.74 -22.62
C PHE A 535 -19.05 5.46 -22.57
N THR A 536 -19.14 4.78 -23.71
CA THR A 536 -19.84 3.49 -23.82
C THR A 536 -18.88 2.47 -24.38
N PRO A 537 -18.35 1.53 -23.57
CA PRO A 537 -17.48 0.47 -24.03
C PRO A 537 -18.27 -0.57 -24.82
N LYS A 538 -17.61 -1.31 -25.73
CA LYS A 538 -18.23 -2.46 -26.42
C LYS A 538 -18.45 -3.64 -25.48
N ASN A 539 -17.50 -3.88 -24.59
CA ASN A 539 -17.49 -4.95 -23.61
C ASN A 539 -17.08 -4.42 -22.23
N LYS A 540 -17.19 -5.24 -21.20
CA LYS A 540 -16.68 -4.94 -19.85
C LYS A 540 -15.26 -5.51 -19.66
N ASN A 541 -14.40 -5.29 -20.67
CA ASN A 541 -13.00 -5.69 -20.63
C ASN A 541 -12.14 -4.60 -19.99
N ASP A 542 -10.98 -4.98 -19.49
CA ASP A 542 -9.99 -4.05 -18.95
C ASP A 542 -9.46 -3.10 -20.04
N PHE A 543 -8.96 -1.95 -19.63
CA PHE A 543 -8.23 -1.04 -20.52
C PHE A 543 -7.30 -0.12 -19.71
N TYR A 544 -6.48 0.65 -20.41
CA TYR A 544 -5.62 1.67 -19.81
C TYR A 544 -6.08 3.04 -20.27
N LEU A 545 -6.53 3.89 -19.34
CA LEU A 545 -6.99 5.24 -19.62
C LEU A 545 -5.78 6.14 -19.94
N ASP A 546 -5.77 6.74 -21.14
CA ASP A 546 -4.68 7.62 -21.60
C ASP A 546 -4.84 9.02 -20.99
N MET A 547 -3.89 9.40 -20.11
CA MET A 547 -3.91 10.66 -19.37
C MET A 547 -3.04 11.78 -20.01
N ARG A 548 -2.39 11.54 -21.14
CA ARG A 548 -1.44 12.49 -21.75
C ARG A 548 -2.03 13.85 -22.14
N TRP A 549 -3.36 13.96 -22.22
CA TRP A 549 -4.04 15.25 -22.45
C TRP A 549 -4.23 16.08 -21.17
N PHE A 550 -4.04 15.50 -20.01
CA PHE A 550 -4.16 16.09 -18.69
C PHE A 550 -2.79 16.30 -18.05
N LYS A 551 -2.72 17.09 -16.97
CA LYS A 551 -1.43 17.46 -16.37
C LYS A 551 -1.19 16.81 -15.03
N LYS A 552 -2.02 17.10 -14.05
CA LYS A 552 -1.85 16.55 -12.68
C LYS A 552 -3.18 16.52 -11.95
N GLY A 553 -3.49 15.43 -11.32
CA GLY A 553 -4.70 15.33 -10.52
C GLY A 553 -5.12 13.91 -10.18
N VAL A 554 -6.42 13.65 -10.13
CA VAL A 554 -7.04 12.39 -9.71
C VAL A 554 -8.18 12.02 -10.67
N VAL A 555 -8.39 10.72 -10.88
CA VAL A 555 -9.41 10.18 -11.81
C VAL A 555 -10.35 9.22 -11.11
N TRP A 556 -11.63 9.27 -11.50
CA TRP A 556 -12.67 8.31 -11.08
C TRP A 556 -13.39 7.73 -12.29
N ILE A 557 -13.71 6.43 -12.21
CA ILE A 557 -14.61 5.73 -13.14
C ILE A 557 -15.75 5.14 -12.33
N ASN A 558 -16.99 5.53 -12.63
CA ASN A 558 -18.20 5.06 -11.93
C ASN A 558 -18.13 5.14 -10.40
N GLY A 559 -17.41 6.13 -9.86
CA GLY A 559 -17.19 6.31 -8.42
C GLY A 559 -15.95 5.62 -7.86
N HIS A 560 -15.32 4.72 -8.61
CA HIS A 560 -14.05 4.12 -8.20
C HIS A 560 -12.89 5.08 -8.48
N CYS A 561 -12.16 5.45 -7.45
CA CYS A 561 -10.98 6.30 -7.57
C CYS A 561 -9.80 5.49 -8.12
N LEU A 562 -9.38 5.78 -9.36
CA LEU A 562 -8.25 5.09 -9.99
C LEU A 562 -6.91 5.49 -9.37
N GLY A 563 -6.81 6.69 -8.82
CA GLY A 563 -5.58 7.22 -8.24
C GLY A 563 -5.15 8.57 -8.80
N ARG A 564 -3.92 8.95 -8.47
CA ARG A 564 -3.26 10.17 -8.97
C ARG A 564 -2.63 9.91 -10.34
N TYR A 565 -2.65 10.93 -11.17
CA TYR A 565 -1.86 10.98 -12.41
C TYR A 565 -1.03 12.27 -12.44
N TRP A 566 0.09 12.22 -13.14
CA TRP A 566 0.95 13.38 -13.35
C TRP A 566 1.69 13.22 -14.69
N ASN A 567 1.60 14.23 -15.56
CA ASN A 567 2.19 14.18 -16.90
C ASN A 567 3.73 14.17 -16.94
N ILE A 568 4.40 14.39 -15.79
CA ILE A 568 5.86 14.23 -15.73
C ILE A 568 6.29 12.77 -15.95
N GLY A 569 5.40 11.81 -15.74
CA GLY A 569 5.66 10.39 -15.89
C GLY A 569 6.38 9.74 -14.69
N PRO A 570 6.80 8.48 -14.81
CA PRO A 570 6.95 7.68 -16.05
C PRO A 570 5.62 7.13 -16.57
N THR A 571 4.64 6.90 -15.71
CA THR A 571 3.35 6.33 -16.07
C THR A 571 2.44 7.39 -16.67
N GLN A 572 1.96 7.15 -17.91
CA GLN A 572 1.08 8.07 -18.64
C GLN A 572 -0.34 7.51 -18.83
N THR A 573 -0.60 6.33 -18.30
CA THR A 573 -1.90 5.65 -18.36
C THR A 573 -2.32 5.19 -16.98
N MET A 574 -3.63 4.99 -16.78
CA MET A 574 -4.19 4.42 -15.56
C MET A 574 -4.97 3.16 -15.87
N TYR A 575 -4.71 2.08 -15.13
CA TYR A 575 -5.41 0.82 -15.27
C TYR A 575 -6.86 0.95 -14.86
N VAL A 576 -7.78 0.49 -15.72
CA VAL A 576 -9.22 0.46 -15.49
C VAL A 576 -9.71 -0.98 -15.53
N PRO A 577 -10.05 -1.58 -14.38
CA PRO A 577 -10.61 -2.92 -14.31
C PRO A 577 -11.99 -3.00 -14.98
N GLY A 578 -12.19 -3.97 -15.86
CA GLY A 578 -13.46 -4.19 -16.55
C GLY A 578 -14.62 -4.51 -15.62
N VAL A 579 -14.35 -5.07 -14.44
CA VAL A 579 -15.36 -5.37 -13.41
C VAL A 579 -16.00 -4.10 -12.80
N TRP A 580 -15.40 -2.92 -12.98
CA TRP A 580 -15.96 -1.64 -12.55
C TRP A 580 -16.80 -0.96 -13.63
N LEU A 581 -16.88 -1.57 -14.84
CA LEU A 581 -17.66 -1.03 -15.95
C LEU A 581 -19.10 -1.53 -15.92
N HIS A 582 -20.01 -0.66 -16.31
CA HIS A 582 -21.41 -0.99 -16.60
C HIS A 582 -21.61 -1.32 -18.07
N ALA A 583 -22.59 -2.17 -18.39
CA ALA A 583 -23.11 -2.27 -19.74
C ALA A 583 -23.75 -0.92 -20.11
N GLY A 584 -23.36 -0.36 -21.27
CA GLY A 584 -23.82 0.96 -21.69
C GLY A 584 -22.97 2.11 -21.16
N LYS A 585 -23.59 3.13 -20.63
CA LYS A 585 -22.97 4.41 -20.28
C LYS A 585 -22.16 4.31 -18.98
N ASN A 586 -20.89 4.72 -19.04
CA ASN A 586 -19.97 4.82 -17.89
C ASN A 586 -19.57 6.28 -17.68
N GLU A 587 -19.48 6.70 -16.44
CA GLU A 587 -19.09 8.03 -16.05
C GLU A 587 -17.59 8.10 -15.75
N VAL A 588 -16.94 9.16 -16.20
CA VAL A 588 -15.58 9.50 -15.80
C VAL A 588 -15.53 10.91 -15.24
N VAL A 589 -14.82 11.07 -14.13
CA VAL A 589 -14.51 12.35 -13.51
C VAL A 589 -13.01 12.50 -13.43
N VAL A 590 -12.48 13.64 -13.87
CA VAL A 590 -11.05 13.97 -13.79
C VAL A 590 -10.91 15.29 -13.06
N LEU A 591 -10.24 15.29 -11.92
CA LEU A 591 -9.68 16.51 -11.35
C LEU A 591 -8.39 16.83 -12.09
N ASP A 592 -8.26 18.05 -12.63
CA ASP A 592 -6.97 18.56 -13.10
C ASP A 592 -6.63 19.85 -12.35
N LEU A 593 -5.45 19.88 -11.73
CA LEU A 593 -4.95 21.06 -11.00
C LEU A 593 -4.56 22.17 -11.97
N HIS A 594 -4.21 21.81 -13.20
CA HIS A 594 -3.87 22.74 -14.26
C HIS A 594 -4.90 22.65 -15.38
N ARG A 595 -4.84 23.59 -16.30
CA ARG A 595 -5.67 23.49 -17.48
C ARG A 595 -5.17 22.35 -18.39
N PRO A 596 -6.00 21.35 -18.72
CA PRO A 596 -5.59 20.27 -19.63
C PRO A 596 -5.34 20.82 -21.05
N PHE A 597 -4.55 20.09 -21.83
CA PHE A 597 -4.34 20.40 -23.26
C PHE A 597 -5.64 20.24 -24.05
N ALA A 598 -6.41 19.20 -23.73
CA ALA A 598 -7.77 18.98 -24.23
C ALA A 598 -8.56 18.18 -23.18
N ALA A 599 -9.84 18.52 -22.99
CA ALA A 599 -10.75 17.75 -22.14
C ALA A 599 -11.26 16.50 -22.90
N ARG A 600 -10.33 15.60 -23.25
CA ARG A 600 -10.54 14.41 -24.08
C ARG A 600 -9.76 13.24 -23.51
N LEU A 601 -10.35 12.04 -23.56
CA LEU A 601 -9.77 10.79 -23.11
C LEU A 601 -9.96 9.67 -24.14
N GLN A 602 -9.18 8.61 -24.02
CA GLN A 602 -9.31 7.36 -24.76
C GLN A 602 -8.81 6.20 -23.91
N GLY A 603 -9.17 4.97 -24.25
CA GLY A 603 -8.62 3.75 -23.63
C GLY A 603 -7.69 3.00 -24.57
N LEU A 604 -6.56 2.56 -24.04
CA LEU A 604 -5.54 1.76 -24.72
C LEU A 604 -5.57 0.31 -24.25
N GLU A 605 -5.08 -0.61 -25.10
CA GLU A 605 -4.93 -2.05 -24.75
C GLU A 605 -3.62 -2.34 -23.99
N LYS A 606 -2.67 -1.41 -24.02
CA LYS A 606 -1.36 -1.55 -23.35
C LYS A 606 -1.10 -0.31 -22.49
N PRO A 607 -0.43 -0.47 -21.34
CA PRO A 607 -0.01 0.65 -20.54
C PRO A 607 1.14 1.43 -21.21
N ILE A 608 1.31 2.67 -20.78
CA ILE A 608 2.49 3.48 -21.04
C ILE A 608 3.14 3.71 -19.68
N LEU A 609 4.19 2.96 -19.37
CA LEU A 609 4.86 2.95 -18.07
C LEU A 609 6.21 3.67 -18.06
N ASP A 610 6.79 3.95 -19.23
CA ASP A 610 8.12 4.56 -19.37
C ASP A 610 8.07 5.74 -20.35
N SER A 611 7.47 6.85 -19.91
CA SER A 611 7.40 8.08 -20.71
C SER A 611 7.54 9.30 -19.81
N LEU A 612 8.74 9.87 -19.75
CA LEU A 612 9.06 11.09 -19.02
C LEU A 612 8.91 12.30 -19.93
N THR A 613 8.25 13.37 -19.46
CA THR A 613 8.11 14.62 -20.23
C THR A 613 9.11 15.70 -19.83
N GLU A 614 9.69 15.62 -18.62
CA GLU A 614 10.79 16.47 -18.15
C GLU A 614 11.83 15.62 -17.46
N VAL A 615 12.99 15.44 -18.11
CA VAL A 615 14.15 14.83 -17.47
C VAL A 615 15.08 15.94 -16.99
N LYS A 616 14.87 16.45 -15.79
CA LYS A 616 16.00 16.80 -14.94
C LYS A 616 16.02 15.73 -13.86
N ALA A 617 16.90 14.75 -14.03
CA ALA A 617 17.20 13.80 -13.00
C ALA A 617 17.39 14.55 -11.68
N ILE A 618 16.42 14.49 -10.80
CA ILE A 618 16.71 14.56 -9.39
C ILE A 618 17.60 13.34 -9.23
N SER A 619 18.91 13.58 -9.03
CA SER A 619 19.82 12.49 -8.70
C SER A 619 19.37 11.93 -7.35
N SER A 620 18.31 11.16 -7.39
CA SER A 620 18.07 10.20 -6.32
C SER A 620 19.29 9.29 -6.43
N ASN A 621 20.02 9.14 -5.35
CA ASN A 621 20.87 7.99 -5.13
C ASN A 621 19.95 6.76 -5.09
N HIS A 622 19.19 6.50 -6.17
CA HIS A 622 18.52 5.26 -6.40
C HIS A 622 19.63 4.25 -6.59
N ARG A 623 19.98 3.63 -5.49
CA ARG A 623 20.86 2.49 -5.49
C ARG A 623 20.27 1.50 -6.49
N LYS A 624 21.13 1.05 -7.40
CA LYS A 624 20.83 -0.03 -8.35
C LYS A 624 20.08 -1.11 -7.58
N ALA A 625 19.00 -1.63 -8.15
CA ALA A 625 18.27 -2.75 -7.58
C ALA A 625 19.26 -3.81 -7.10
N GLY A 626 19.35 -4.06 -5.79
CA GLY A 626 20.34 -4.93 -5.19
C GLY A 626 21.42 -4.25 -4.34
N GLN A 627 21.51 -2.93 -4.26
CA GLN A 627 22.35 -2.26 -3.28
C GLN A 627 21.55 -1.98 -2.01
N GLN A 628 21.99 -2.62 -0.96
CA GLN A 628 21.47 -2.60 0.41
C GLN A 628 21.19 -1.18 0.90
N PHE A 629 20.06 -1.01 1.59
CA PHE A 629 19.83 0.05 2.55
C PHE A 629 20.86 -0.08 3.68
N GLY A 630 21.95 0.66 3.64
CA GLY A 630 22.97 0.60 4.66
C GLY A 630 24.28 1.22 4.22
N ASN A 631 24.36 2.53 4.29
CA ASN A 631 25.59 3.30 4.54
C ASN A 631 25.22 4.78 4.64
N ASN A 632 24.66 5.21 5.76
CA ASN A 632 24.74 6.56 6.30
C ASN A 632 24.19 6.55 7.74
N LEU A 633 24.87 5.78 8.60
CA LEU A 633 24.90 6.01 10.04
C LEU A 633 26.37 6.01 10.44
N SER A 634 27.08 7.04 10.00
CA SER A 634 28.36 7.47 10.60
C SER A 634 28.44 8.98 10.36
N ASN A 635 27.90 9.69 11.30
CA ASN A 635 28.36 10.87 12.07
C ASN A 635 27.21 11.42 12.89
#